data_9496e0d932df1c630be68e5ea0007d55
#
_entry.id   9496e0d932df1c630be68e5ea0007d55
#
_cell.length_a   1.000
_cell.length_b   1.000
_cell.length_c   1.000
_cell.angle_alpha   90.00
_cell.angle_beta   90.00
_cell.angle_gamma   90.00
#
_symmetry.space_group_name_H-M   'P 1'
#
loop_
_entity.id
_entity.type
_entity.pdbx_description
1 polymer ?
#
loop_
_entity_poly.entity_id
_entity_poly.type
_entity_poly.pdbx_seq_one_letter_code
_entity_poly.pdbx_strand_id
1 'polypeptide(L)'
;MREALKLIISPPNPPSVSVAVQVSPTDLTRRRGHVAMVLKVLILAGAASIGALVFSRRKGGGKARGGWKRSDALNAFQRLLGLKGDVKGPLRGIKFAIQDVYDVKGRVTGLGSPAWAATHPPATRDAPAVASLRDAGADCVGVTRMDELGCSISGCDAVGDAPINTGARSRCPGGAAALKEVDMALAVDSSGGVRVPAAHCGLYAIRTTHGTVTLGGTVGTSGSSLASVGWMARDPDVIAATATALIPVPKGTPINISRVMVLEDALDLCDDIASCGVATACMLLKDAFKNGGITRLNLGKHLLMSCPSLRAMQDADCTTGLDVLRNCLRLIEGEELWSEIGGWYSAKKPETGAKAKAYLLAASKVAPDSLRLIKEAREEVRAAVDTLLDGVTVFLMPTTPCAPPPLNASVEATATWERKTLQLTCLSSLTGCPQLTIPLTHEQGEGPYGLSVVAGRGQDYMCIEFSRMFGAQLREAFPDVVQAELTRPSEGENGAKDDADAVPSMCEELKAQGNAEFKAGNFNEAVVKYTEALSALGPAPNMRPDPHRAWRSVVLSNRAMTNLKLGVYNDAEDDCTAALKLNEKNVKAFLRRGAARSVMGNYLEALDDFERALQIEPKNGDAKSEIVRMKNIIGDADQTPDFDM
;
A
#
# COMPACT_ATOMS: atom_id res chain seq x y z
N MET A 1 -8.06 12.41 -15.01
CA MET A 1 -7.07 12.54 -13.92
C MET A 1 -5.63 12.78 -14.42
N ARG A 2 -5.08 11.97 -15.34
CA ARG A 2 -3.76 12.25 -15.95
C ARG A 2 -3.69 13.61 -16.64
N GLU A 3 -4.75 14.03 -17.32
CA GLU A 3 -4.87 15.35 -17.96
C GLU A 3 -5.04 16.48 -16.93
N ALA A 4 -5.78 16.27 -15.84
CA ALA A 4 -5.94 17.25 -14.75
C ALA A 4 -4.63 17.51 -14.01
N LEU A 5 -3.84 16.46 -13.80
CA LEU A 5 -2.48 16.59 -13.25
C LEU A 5 -1.53 17.36 -14.17
N LYS A 6 -1.68 17.24 -15.51
CA LYS A 6 -0.89 18.01 -16.48
C LYS A 6 -1.22 19.51 -16.44
N LEU A 7 -2.50 19.87 -16.25
CA LEU A 7 -2.94 21.26 -16.17
C LEU A 7 -2.47 21.99 -14.92
N ILE A 8 -2.31 21.28 -13.81
CA ILE A 8 -1.91 21.87 -12.52
C ILE A 8 -0.41 22.20 -12.45
N ILE A 9 0.43 21.52 -13.26
CA ILE A 9 1.89 21.55 -13.11
C ILE A 9 2.64 21.94 -14.40
N SER A 10 1.95 22.33 -15.48
CA SER A 10 2.61 22.80 -16.72
C SER A 10 3.21 24.20 -16.52
N PRO A 11 4.44 24.48 -17.01
CA PRO A 11 5.01 25.81 -16.95
C PRO A 11 4.20 26.79 -17.85
N PRO A 12 4.14 28.06 -17.52
CA PRO A 12 3.36 29.03 -18.30
C PRO A 12 4.03 29.29 -19.64
N ASN A 13 3.32 29.04 -20.73
CA ASN A 13 3.61 29.64 -22.03
C ASN A 13 3.11 31.09 -22.05
N PRO A 14 3.76 32.00 -22.78
CA PRO A 14 3.44 33.43 -22.73
C PRO A 14 2.05 33.76 -23.28
N PRO A 15 1.52 34.95 -23.05
CA PRO A 15 0.13 35.18 -22.71
C PRO A 15 -0.78 35.31 -23.92
N SER A 16 -1.92 34.64 -23.88
CA SER A 16 -3.15 35.13 -24.48
C SER A 16 -4.37 34.43 -23.87
N VAL A 17 -5.31 35.25 -23.48
CA VAL A 17 -6.72 34.99 -23.09
C VAL A 17 -6.97 34.78 -21.60
N SER A 18 -7.46 35.86 -21.00
CA SER A 18 -8.06 35.94 -19.67
C SER A 18 -9.47 35.33 -19.65
N VAL A 19 -9.71 34.35 -18.78
CA VAL A 19 -11.07 34.03 -18.31
C VAL A 19 -11.13 34.38 -16.83
N ALA A 20 -11.91 35.41 -16.51
CA ALA A 20 -12.13 35.86 -15.16
C ALA A 20 -13.22 35.01 -14.51
N VAL A 21 -12.84 34.27 -13.46
CA VAL A 21 -13.81 33.73 -12.49
C VAL A 21 -13.91 34.71 -11.34
N GLN A 22 -15.07 35.36 -11.21
CA GLN A 22 -15.39 36.27 -10.08
C GLN A 22 -15.65 35.44 -8.82
N VAL A 23 -14.71 35.48 -7.89
CA VAL A 23 -14.92 35.07 -6.50
C VAL A 23 -14.90 36.33 -5.63
N SER A 24 -15.89 36.47 -4.77
CA SER A 24 -16.12 37.63 -3.91
C SER A 24 -14.91 37.98 -3.02
N PRO A 25 -14.52 39.26 -2.88
CA PRO A 25 -13.27 39.67 -2.21
C PRO A 25 -13.23 39.50 -0.69
N THR A 26 -14.33 39.15 -0.04
CA THR A 26 -14.44 39.21 1.42
C THR A 26 -13.99 37.93 2.15
N ASP A 27 -13.96 36.76 1.49
CA ASP A 27 -13.55 35.53 2.14
C ASP A 27 -12.04 35.21 2.00
N LEU A 28 -11.38 35.78 1.00
CA LEU A 28 -9.95 35.53 0.74
C LEU A 28 -9.01 36.31 1.66
N THR A 29 -9.46 37.46 2.22
CA THR A 29 -8.62 38.28 3.09
C THR A 29 -8.45 37.71 4.50
N ARG A 30 -9.45 36.98 5.01
CA ARG A 30 -9.38 36.36 6.35
C ARG A 30 -8.46 35.12 6.39
N ARG A 31 -8.37 34.36 5.31
CA ARG A 31 -7.48 33.19 5.20
C ARG A 31 -6.03 33.56 4.84
N ARG A 32 -5.81 34.65 4.05
CA ARG A 32 -4.45 35.13 3.70
C ARG A 32 -3.67 35.70 4.89
N GLY A 33 -4.35 36.27 5.88
CA GLY A 33 -3.70 36.79 7.09
C GLY A 33 -3.09 35.70 7.97
N HIS A 34 -3.70 34.52 8.06
CA HIS A 34 -3.22 33.44 8.90
C HIS A 34 -2.02 32.70 8.30
N VAL A 35 -2.01 32.44 6.98
CA VAL A 35 -0.92 31.73 6.31
C VAL A 35 0.35 32.60 6.25
N ALA A 36 0.23 33.88 5.94
CA ALA A 36 1.37 34.80 5.91
C ALA A 36 1.96 35.08 7.30
N MET A 37 1.12 35.08 8.35
CA MET A 37 1.57 35.28 9.74
C MET A 37 2.24 34.02 10.30
N VAL A 38 1.77 32.82 9.96
CA VAL A 38 2.38 31.56 10.36
C VAL A 38 3.75 31.37 9.69
N LEU A 39 3.90 31.73 8.40
CA LEU A 39 5.19 31.64 7.70
C LEU A 39 6.24 32.61 8.28
N LYS A 40 5.86 33.84 8.65
CA LYS A 40 6.79 34.82 9.27
C LYS A 40 7.15 34.49 10.71
N VAL A 41 6.28 33.88 11.49
CA VAL A 41 6.56 33.47 12.87
C VAL A 41 7.46 32.25 12.92
N LEU A 42 7.34 31.32 11.97
CA LEU A 42 8.20 30.12 11.89
C LEU A 42 9.64 30.42 11.42
N ILE A 43 9.85 31.47 10.60
CA ILE A 43 11.20 31.86 10.16
C ILE A 43 12.00 32.53 11.30
N LEU A 44 11.34 33.16 12.27
CA LEU A 44 11.99 33.86 13.40
C LEU A 44 12.10 33.01 14.67
N ALA A 45 11.35 31.91 14.81
CA ALA A 45 11.36 31.06 16.01
C ALA A 45 12.23 29.79 15.90
N GLY A 46 12.93 29.58 14.79
CA GLY A 46 13.66 28.34 14.48
C GLY A 46 14.95 28.09 15.28
N ALA A 47 15.34 28.93 16.23
CA ALA A 47 16.64 28.78 16.89
C ALA A 47 16.60 28.50 18.41
N ALA A 48 15.43 28.47 19.06
CA ALA A 48 15.45 28.47 20.54
C ALA A 48 14.44 27.55 21.26
N SER A 49 13.69 26.67 20.59
CA SER A 49 12.58 25.96 21.26
C SER A 49 12.41 24.47 20.92
N ILE A 50 13.49 23.71 20.77
CA ILE A 50 13.39 22.22 20.77
C ILE A 50 13.22 21.63 22.18
N GLY A 51 13.29 22.45 23.23
CA GLY A 51 13.34 22.00 24.61
C GLY A 51 12.06 22.07 25.45
N ALA A 52 10.97 22.65 24.96
CA ALA A 52 9.79 22.87 25.81
C ALA A 52 8.46 22.78 25.05
N LEU A 53 8.14 21.64 24.46
CA LEU A 53 6.76 21.32 24.14
C LEU A 53 6.11 20.64 25.34
N VAL A 54 5.50 21.49 26.19
CA VAL A 54 4.68 21.05 27.30
C VAL A 54 3.39 20.46 26.74
N PHE A 55 3.24 19.16 26.86
CA PHE A 55 1.97 18.49 26.63
C PHE A 55 0.87 19.12 27.49
N SER A 56 -0.04 19.83 26.87
CA SER A 56 -1.25 20.33 27.50
C SER A 56 -2.06 19.15 28.02
N ARG A 57 -2.11 19.04 29.34
CA ARG A 57 -2.83 18.01 30.08
C ARG A 57 -4.30 17.96 29.68
N ARG A 58 -4.74 16.90 29.02
CA ARG A 58 -6.11 16.40 29.23
C ARG A 58 -6.22 15.89 30.66
N LYS A 59 -6.80 16.66 31.56
CA LYS A 59 -7.20 16.22 32.88
C LYS A 59 -8.31 15.16 32.75
N GLY A 60 -7.93 13.90 32.78
CA GLY A 60 -8.80 12.78 33.07
C GLY A 60 -8.28 12.09 34.33
N GLY A 61 -8.80 12.48 35.48
CA GLY A 61 -8.47 11.86 36.77
C GLY A 61 -9.03 10.44 36.82
N GLY A 62 -8.17 9.44 36.73
CA GLY A 62 -8.49 8.02 36.95
C GLY A 62 -7.39 7.37 37.79
N LYS A 63 -7.75 6.96 38.99
CA LYS A 63 -6.91 6.29 39.97
C LYS A 63 -6.23 5.06 39.37
N ALA A 64 -4.91 4.99 39.50
CA ALA A 64 -4.13 3.79 39.23
C ALA A 64 -4.55 2.65 40.19
N ARG A 65 -5.17 1.63 39.67
CA ARG A 65 -5.38 0.34 40.33
C ARG A 65 -5.25 -0.81 39.33
N GLY A 66 -4.28 -1.68 39.60
CA GLY A 66 -4.36 -3.11 39.29
C GLY A 66 -4.13 -3.53 37.83
N GLY A 67 -3.16 -4.44 37.69
CA GLY A 67 -2.99 -5.49 36.68
C GLY A 67 -3.64 -5.29 35.29
N TRP A 68 -2.81 -5.19 34.27
CA TRP A 68 -3.18 -5.18 32.86
C TRP A 68 -4.03 -6.41 32.49
N LYS A 69 -5.36 -6.31 32.66
CA LYS A 69 -6.35 -7.18 32.02
C LYS A 69 -7.05 -6.34 30.93
N ARG A 70 -6.40 -6.10 29.83
CA ARG A 70 -7.07 -5.65 28.60
C ARG A 70 -7.15 -6.83 27.66
N SER A 71 -8.36 -7.12 27.22
CA SER A 71 -8.56 -7.99 26.06
C SER A 71 -7.93 -7.31 24.85
N ASP A 72 -6.96 -7.95 24.20
CA ASP A 72 -6.44 -7.54 22.90
C ASP A 72 -7.53 -7.77 21.84
N ALA A 73 -8.50 -6.86 21.79
CA ALA A 73 -9.67 -6.95 20.93
C ALA A 73 -9.32 -6.92 19.42
N LEU A 74 -8.09 -6.56 19.10
CA LEU A 74 -7.58 -6.46 17.72
C LEU A 74 -6.59 -7.57 17.37
N ASN A 75 -6.31 -8.48 18.32
CA ASN A 75 -5.32 -9.53 18.14
C ASN A 75 -3.94 -8.99 17.71
N ALA A 76 -3.58 -7.79 18.15
CA ALA A 76 -2.39 -7.08 17.72
C ALA A 76 -1.12 -7.56 18.43
N PHE A 77 -1.25 -8.03 19.67
CA PHE A 77 -0.13 -8.44 20.48
C PHE A 77 0.06 -9.95 20.48
N GLN A 78 1.29 -10.36 20.27
CA GLN A 78 1.71 -11.73 20.54
C GLN A 78 1.94 -11.94 22.05
N ARG A 79 2.46 -10.89 22.72
CA ARG A 79 2.81 -10.95 24.15
C ARG A 79 2.84 -9.56 24.76
N LEU A 80 2.27 -9.41 25.96
CA LEU A 80 2.40 -8.21 26.77
C LEU A 80 3.68 -8.27 27.64
N LEU A 81 4.39 -7.15 27.77
CA LEU A 81 5.65 -7.03 28.52
C LEU A 81 5.51 -6.14 29.74
N GLY A 82 4.90 -4.97 29.63
CA GLY A 82 4.69 -4.02 30.72
C GLY A 82 5.98 -3.40 31.28
N LEU A 83 7.02 -3.23 30.44
CA LEU A 83 8.31 -2.67 30.86
C LEU A 83 8.22 -1.15 30.97
N LYS A 84 8.64 -0.61 32.14
CA LYS A 84 8.61 0.81 32.41
C LYS A 84 9.85 1.52 31.85
N GLY A 85 9.63 2.76 31.38
CA GLY A 85 10.70 3.68 30.98
C GLY A 85 11.21 4.51 32.18
N ASP A 86 12.25 5.32 31.93
CA ASP A 86 12.76 6.25 32.93
C ASP A 86 11.69 7.31 33.25
N VAL A 87 11.56 7.62 34.54
CA VAL A 87 10.57 8.58 35.05
C VAL A 87 10.85 10.04 34.63
N LYS A 88 12.05 10.35 34.18
CA LYS A 88 12.51 11.73 33.82
C LYS A 88 12.71 11.99 32.34
N GLY A 89 12.59 10.96 31.49
CA GLY A 89 12.88 11.09 30.07
C GLY A 89 11.87 11.93 29.27
N PRO A 90 12.26 12.47 28.10
CA PRO A 90 11.41 13.32 27.24
C PRO A 90 10.19 12.59 26.68
N LEU A 91 10.23 11.26 26.59
CA LEU A 91 9.13 10.41 26.12
C LEU A 91 8.25 9.89 27.26
N ARG A 92 8.36 10.49 28.45
CA ARG A 92 7.56 10.09 29.61
C ARG A 92 6.06 10.15 29.31
N GLY A 93 5.38 9.03 29.54
CA GLY A 93 3.94 8.88 29.30
C GLY A 93 3.61 8.34 27.90
N ILE A 94 4.59 8.25 27.01
CA ILE A 94 4.45 7.56 25.71
C ILE A 94 4.50 6.06 25.96
N LYS A 95 3.57 5.35 25.35
CA LYS A 95 3.52 3.88 25.34
C LYS A 95 3.90 3.39 23.97
N PHE A 96 4.76 2.37 23.91
CA PHE A 96 5.14 1.79 22.63
C PHE A 96 5.02 0.26 22.62
N ALA A 97 4.81 -0.27 21.42
CA ALA A 97 4.91 -1.68 21.09
C ALA A 97 6.16 -1.92 20.24
N ILE A 98 6.64 -3.15 20.22
CA ILE A 98 7.77 -3.56 19.37
C ILE A 98 7.37 -4.74 18.50
N GLN A 99 7.93 -4.81 17.30
CA GLN A 99 7.81 -5.99 16.42
C GLN A 99 8.60 -7.17 17.01
N ASP A 100 8.17 -8.42 16.75
CA ASP A 100 8.80 -9.65 17.28
C ASP A 100 10.16 -9.98 16.61
N VAL A 101 10.91 -8.94 16.28
CA VAL A 101 12.30 -9.01 15.82
C VAL A 101 13.28 -8.42 16.83
N TYR A 102 12.80 -7.65 17.81
CA TYR A 102 13.66 -6.96 18.78
C TYR A 102 13.91 -7.82 20.02
N ASP A 103 15.18 -7.94 20.38
CA ASP A 103 15.61 -8.56 21.62
C ASP A 103 15.12 -7.77 22.83
N VAL A 104 14.54 -8.50 23.77
CA VAL A 104 14.21 -8.02 25.12
C VAL A 104 14.84 -8.97 26.12
N LYS A 105 15.66 -8.44 27.02
CA LYS A 105 16.40 -9.21 28.01
C LYS A 105 15.52 -10.23 28.73
N GLY A 106 15.98 -11.49 28.76
CA GLY A 106 15.28 -12.61 29.37
C GLY A 106 14.06 -13.13 28.59
N ARG A 107 13.87 -12.69 27.34
CA ARG A 107 12.80 -13.15 26.46
C ARG A 107 13.35 -13.71 25.16
N VAL A 108 12.67 -14.70 24.61
CA VAL A 108 12.98 -15.24 23.28
C VAL A 108 12.36 -14.30 22.24
N THR A 109 13.14 -13.88 21.25
CA THR A 109 12.67 -13.15 20.07
C THR A 109 12.16 -14.17 19.07
N GLY A 110 10.88 -14.11 18.74
CA GLY A 110 10.16 -15.20 18.05
C GLY A 110 10.20 -15.13 16.51
N LEU A 111 10.51 -13.96 15.94
CA LEU A 111 10.47 -13.72 14.48
C LEU A 111 9.12 -14.14 13.85
N GLY A 112 8.02 -14.01 14.62
CA GLY A 112 6.69 -14.45 14.20
C GLY A 112 6.52 -15.96 14.03
N SER A 113 7.54 -16.78 14.35
CA SER A 113 7.56 -18.24 14.14
C SER A 113 7.67 -19.00 15.47
N PRO A 114 6.67 -19.81 15.83
CA PRO A 114 6.75 -20.70 16.99
C PRO A 114 7.92 -21.69 16.92
N ALA A 115 8.23 -22.18 15.72
CA ALA A 115 9.32 -23.12 15.49
C ALA A 115 10.70 -22.47 15.73
N TRP A 116 10.86 -21.20 15.33
CA TRP A 116 12.04 -20.41 15.67
C TRP A 116 12.14 -20.21 17.19
N ALA A 117 11.08 -19.72 17.81
CA ALA A 117 11.05 -19.44 19.24
C ALA A 117 11.35 -20.68 20.13
N ALA A 118 10.91 -21.87 19.70
CA ALA A 118 11.15 -23.13 20.44
C ALA A 118 12.61 -23.59 20.42
N THR A 119 13.44 -23.04 19.53
CA THR A 119 14.81 -23.53 19.28
C THR A 119 15.90 -22.49 19.64
N HIS A 120 15.52 -21.29 20.04
CA HIS A 120 16.46 -20.21 20.35
C HIS A 120 16.40 -19.81 21.82
N PRO A 121 17.54 -19.40 22.42
CA PRO A 121 17.59 -18.97 23.80
C PRO A 121 17.01 -17.59 23.99
N PRO A 122 16.63 -17.22 25.24
CA PRO A 122 16.28 -15.85 25.58
C PRO A 122 17.43 -14.87 25.34
N ALA A 123 17.11 -13.66 24.89
CA ALA A 123 18.05 -12.57 24.71
C ALA A 123 18.74 -12.18 26.02
N THR A 124 20.04 -11.88 25.96
CA THR A 124 20.86 -11.52 27.14
C THR A 124 20.78 -10.02 27.47
N ARG A 125 20.35 -9.19 26.51
CA ARG A 125 20.21 -7.73 26.62
C ARG A 125 19.04 -7.24 25.81
N ASP A 126 18.56 -6.02 26.11
CA ASP A 126 17.61 -5.32 25.25
C ASP A 126 18.30 -4.88 23.96
N ALA A 127 17.58 -4.87 22.84
CA ALA A 127 18.03 -4.20 21.63
C ALA A 127 18.28 -2.70 21.90
N PRO A 128 19.37 -2.09 21.38
CA PRO A 128 19.70 -0.69 21.66
C PRO A 128 18.57 0.29 21.38
N ALA A 129 17.81 0.11 20.30
CA ALA A 129 16.66 0.97 19.99
C ALA A 129 15.56 0.88 21.07
N VAL A 130 15.30 -0.33 21.60
CA VAL A 130 14.33 -0.54 22.70
C VAL A 130 14.84 0.10 24.00
N ALA A 131 16.13 -0.10 24.31
CA ALA A 131 16.76 0.51 25.48
C ALA A 131 16.71 2.04 25.42
N SER A 132 17.10 2.65 24.30
CA SER A 132 17.07 4.12 24.10
C SER A 132 15.67 4.72 24.31
N LEU A 133 14.62 4.07 23.83
CA LEU A 133 13.25 4.55 24.05
C LEU A 133 12.83 4.47 25.51
N ARG A 134 13.23 3.40 26.22
CA ARG A 134 12.96 3.25 27.65
C ARG A 134 13.76 4.24 28.49
N ASP A 135 15.02 4.46 28.17
CA ASP A 135 15.87 5.46 28.80
C ASP A 135 15.34 6.89 28.56
N ALA A 136 14.73 7.12 27.39
CA ALA A 136 14.00 8.35 27.10
C ALA A 136 12.64 8.46 27.81
N GLY A 137 12.20 7.46 28.55
CA GLY A 137 11.02 7.50 29.39
C GLY A 137 9.77 6.81 28.85
N ALA A 138 9.84 6.20 27.66
CA ALA A 138 8.69 5.51 27.08
C ALA A 138 8.46 4.11 27.70
N ASP A 139 7.20 3.75 27.93
CA ASP A 139 6.79 2.45 28.47
C ASP A 139 6.61 1.42 27.34
N CYS A 140 7.35 0.30 27.35
CA CYS A 140 7.14 -0.79 26.40
C CYS A 140 6.00 -1.69 26.87
N VAL A 141 4.90 -1.69 26.12
CA VAL A 141 3.67 -2.43 26.45
C VAL A 141 3.77 -3.89 26.06
N GLY A 142 4.27 -4.20 24.87
CA GLY A 142 4.31 -5.57 24.38
C GLY A 142 4.95 -5.76 23.02
N VAL A 143 4.98 -7.01 22.60
CA VAL A 143 5.48 -7.48 21.30
C VAL A 143 4.29 -7.69 20.38
N THR A 144 4.33 -7.11 19.17
CA THR A 144 3.27 -7.26 18.19
C THR A 144 3.42 -8.55 17.37
N ARG A 145 2.29 -9.03 16.83
CA ARG A 145 2.30 -10.07 15.81
C ARG A 145 2.93 -9.54 14.54
N MET A 146 3.55 -10.43 13.80
CA MET A 146 4.13 -10.17 12.48
C MET A 146 3.97 -11.39 11.58
N ASP A 147 4.14 -11.22 10.28
CA ASP A 147 4.19 -12.32 9.32
C ASP A 147 5.37 -13.24 9.64
N GLU A 148 5.16 -14.55 9.45
CA GLU A 148 6.14 -15.58 9.81
C GLU A 148 7.48 -15.34 9.11
N LEU A 149 8.56 -15.29 9.90
CA LEU A 149 9.95 -15.07 9.46
C LEU A 149 10.16 -13.77 8.65
N GLY A 150 9.21 -12.83 8.73
CA GLY A 150 9.26 -11.59 7.96
C GLY A 150 9.09 -11.76 6.44
N CYS A 151 8.56 -12.90 5.98
CA CYS A 151 8.49 -13.25 4.56
C CYS A 151 7.32 -12.61 3.80
N SER A 152 6.59 -11.68 4.38
CA SER A 152 5.45 -10.98 3.77
C SER A 152 5.38 -9.53 4.21
N ILE A 153 4.64 -8.73 3.44
CA ILE A 153 4.32 -7.32 3.77
C ILE A 153 2.82 -7.09 3.96
N SER A 154 2.02 -8.16 3.85
CA SER A 154 0.55 -8.06 3.93
C SER A 154 0.04 -7.92 5.37
N GLY A 155 0.76 -8.49 6.35
CA GLY A 155 0.32 -8.64 7.73
C GLY A 155 -0.74 -9.72 7.93
N CYS A 156 -1.04 -10.51 6.89
CA CYS A 156 -2.04 -11.57 6.90
C CYS A 156 -1.44 -12.97 7.05
N ASP A 157 -0.11 -13.10 6.95
CA ASP A 157 0.62 -14.36 6.99
C ASP A 157 1.23 -14.64 8.38
N ALA A 158 0.67 -14.03 9.42
CA ALA A 158 1.01 -14.32 10.80
C ALA A 158 0.52 -15.71 11.21
N VAL A 159 1.34 -16.44 11.99
CA VAL A 159 0.93 -17.72 12.55
C VAL A 159 -0.18 -17.52 13.58
N GLY A 160 -1.31 -18.16 13.37
CA GLY A 160 -2.55 -17.95 14.11
C GLY A 160 -3.45 -16.90 13.45
N ASP A 161 -4.36 -16.31 14.23
CA ASP A 161 -5.28 -15.31 13.70
C ASP A 161 -4.53 -14.00 13.39
N ALA A 162 -4.74 -13.46 12.20
CA ALA A 162 -4.19 -12.17 11.82
C ALA A 162 -4.73 -11.02 12.69
N PRO A 163 -3.95 -9.96 12.93
CA PRO A 163 -4.46 -8.75 13.56
C PRO A 163 -5.62 -8.14 12.76
N ILE A 164 -6.49 -7.39 13.44
CA ILE A 164 -7.60 -6.69 12.80
C ILE A 164 -7.14 -5.29 12.37
N ASN A 165 -7.29 -4.97 11.09
CA ASN A 165 -7.00 -3.62 10.57
C ASN A 165 -7.91 -2.58 11.22
N THR A 166 -7.32 -1.52 11.77
CA THR A 166 -8.04 -0.45 12.48
C THR A 166 -8.77 0.51 11.56
N GLY A 167 -8.30 0.66 10.32
CA GLY A 167 -8.88 1.52 9.30
C GLY A 167 -9.94 0.82 8.44
N ALA A 168 -9.81 -0.52 8.25
CA ALA A 168 -10.71 -1.30 7.40
C ALA A 168 -10.74 -2.77 7.85
N ARG A 169 -11.71 -3.16 8.68
CA ARG A 169 -11.75 -4.46 9.38
C ARG A 169 -11.71 -5.70 8.48
N SER A 170 -12.23 -5.62 7.27
CA SER A 170 -12.24 -6.72 6.29
C SER A 170 -11.00 -6.75 5.39
N ARG A 171 -9.97 -5.96 5.71
CA ARG A 171 -8.76 -5.77 4.89
C ARG A 171 -7.50 -6.10 5.68
N CYS A 172 -6.41 -6.35 4.97
CA CYS A 172 -5.11 -6.70 5.56
C CYS A 172 -4.59 -5.62 6.53
N PRO A 173 -4.20 -5.98 7.76
CA PRO A 173 -3.94 -5.01 8.82
C PRO A 173 -2.49 -4.53 8.91
N GLY A 174 -1.53 -5.40 8.61
CA GLY A 174 -0.15 -5.18 9.07
C GLY A 174 -0.01 -5.10 10.60
N GLY A 175 1.22 -5.08 11.11
CA GLY A 175 1.52 -5.00 12.55
C GLY A 175 1.13 -3.69 13.24
N ALA A 176 0.59 -2.72 12.49
CA ALA A 176 0.17 -1.40 12.97
C ALA A 176 -1.10 -1.41 13.84
N ALA A 177 -1.83 -2.53 13.90
CA ALA A 177 -3.06 -2.65 14.70
C ALA A 177 -2.88 -2.32 16.18
N ALA A 178 -1.68 -2.56 16.74
CA ALA A 178 -1.34 -2.25 18.13
C ALA A 178 -1.50 -0.76 18.50
N LEU A 179 -1.45 0.15 17.51
CA LEU A 179 -1.54 1.60 17.76
C LEU A 179 -2.90 2.06 18.29
N LYS A 180 -3.88 1.19 18.37
CA LYS A 180 -5.09 1.49 19.16
C LYS A 180 -4.85 1.46 20.66
N GLU A 181 -3.86 0.70 21.12
CA GLU A 181 -3.54 0.47 22.55
C GLU A 181 -2.28 1.23 23.01
N VAL A 182 -1.43 1.67 22.07
CA VAL A 182 -0.18 2.39 22.31
C VAL A 182 -0.11 3.67 21.48
N ASP A 183 0.84 4.54 21.78
CA ASP A 183 1.04 5.81 21.07
C ASP A 183 1.96 5.63 19.86
N MET A 184 2.90 4.67 19.93
CA MET A 184 3.90 4.41 18.91
C MET A 184 4.19 2.91 18.80
N ALA A 185 4.57 2.43 17.62
CA ALA A 185 5.10 1.09 17.40
C ALA A 185 6.45 1.15 16.69
N LEU A 186 7.45 0.46 17.28
CA LEU A 186 8.79 0.32 16.74
C LEU A 186 8.86 -0.97 15.90
N ALA A 187 9.36 -0.86 14.67
CA ALA A 187 9.50 -2.01 13.78
C ALA A 187 10.74 -1.86 12.89
N VAL A 188 11.04 -2.91 12.11
CA VAL A 188 12.08 -2.90 11.09
C VAL A 188 11.43 -2.84 9.71
N ASP A 189 12.01 -2.08 8.81
CA ASP A 189 11.58 -1.91 7.43
C ASP A 189 12.72 -2.29 6.47
N SER A 190 12.61 -3.45 5.84
CA SER A 190 13.49 -3.86 4.74
C SER A 190 12.86 -3.54 3.38
N SER A 191 11.63 -3.95 3.18
CA SER A 191 10.89 -3.82 1.92
C SER A 191 9.55 -3.10 2.04
N GLY A 192 9.23 -2.54 3.24
CA GLY A 192 7.98 -1.82 3.50
C GLY A 192 7.32 -2.15 4.82
N GLY A 193 7.98 -2.93 5.71
CA GLY A 193 7.41 -3.45 6.96
C GLY A 193 6.93 -2.39 7.97
N VAL A 194 7.31 -1.13 7.81
CA VAL A 194 6.81 0.02 8.57
C VAL A 194 5.86 0.87 7.73
N ARG A 195 6.26 1.20 6.52
CA ARG A 195 5.55 2.13 5.61
C ARG A 195 4.20 1.60 5.15
N VAL A 196 4.15 0.35 4.70
CA VAL A 196 2.94 -0.28 4.15
C VAL A 196 1.85 -0.47 5.21
N PRO A 197 2.12 -1.12 6.38
CA PRO A 197 1.09 -1.26 7.40
C PRO A 197 0.61 0.09 7.96
N ALA A 198 1.47 1.10 8.02
CA ALA A 198 1.06 2.44 8.42
C ALA A 198 0.09 3.07 7.42
N ALA A 199 0.39 3.02 6.10
CA ALA A 199 -0.51 3.48 5.05
C ALA A 199 -1.88 2.79 5.17
N HIS A 200 -1.89 1.48 5.35
CA HIS A 200 -3.10 0.67 5.43
C HIS A 200 -3.92 0.86 6.73
N CYS A 201 -3.32 1.40 7.78
CA CYS A 201 -3.99 1.66 9.06
C CYS A 201 -4.21 3.16 9.34
N GLY A 202 -3.92 4.04 8.38
CA GLY A 202 -4.12 5.48 8.49
C GLY A 202 -3.17 6.15 9.49
N LEU A 203 -1.89 5.78 9.47
CA LEU A 203 -0.86 6.20 10.42
C LEU A 203 0.28 6.94 9.73
N TYR A 204 0.90 7.85 10.45
CA TYR A 204 2.23 8.36 10.11
C TYR A 204 3.27 7.29 10.39
N ALA A 205 4.29 7.20 9.54
CA ALA A 205 5.40 6.29 9.77
C ALA A 205 6.67 6.80 9.11
N ILE A 206 7.80 6.50 9.73
CA ILE A 206 9.12 6.78 9.15
C ILE A 206 9.94 5.51 9.09
N ARG A 207 10.49 5.22 7.91
CA ARG A 207 11.68 4.42 7.70
C ARG A 207 12.87 5.38 7.76
N THR A 208 13.79 5.17 8.67
CA THR A 208 14.97 6.03 8.81
C THR A 208 16.01 5.74 7.72
N THR A 209 16.94 6.68 7.55
CA THR A 209 18.17 6.44 6.80
C THR A 209 18.85 5.17 7.30
N HIS A 210 19.24 4.29 6.37
CA HIS A 210 19.93 3.05 6.72
C HIS A 210 21.18 3.32 7.55
N GLY A 211 21.32 2.61 8.67
CA GLY A 211 22.46 2.71 9.57
C GLY A 211 22.40 3.88 10.58
N THR A 212 21.45 4.82 10.48
CA THR A 212 21.30 5.91 11.45
C THR A 212 20.89 5.40 12.82
N VAL A 213 19.96 4.44 12.86
CA VAL A 213 19.61 3.69 14.05
C VAL A 213 20.12 2.27 13.90
N THR A 214 20.88 1.79 14.90
CA THR A 214 21.47 0.45 14.82
C THR A 214 20.43 -0.66 14.81
N LEU A 215 20.64 -1.66 13.95
CA LEU A 215 19.89 -2.94 13.92
C LEU A 215 20.42 -3.95 14.94
N GLY A 216 21.39 -3.60 15.78
CA GLY A 216 21.89 -4.49 16.85
C GLY A 216 20.75 -4.99 17.74
N GLY A 217 20.75 -6.29 18.05
CA GLY A 217 19.67 -6.92 18.81
C GLY A 217 18.35 -7.05 18.05
N THR A 218 18.40 -7.07 16.72
CA THR A 218 17.29 -7.54 15.90
C THR A 218 17.60 -8.92 15.33
N VAL A 219 16.60 -9.78 15.20
CA VAL A 219 16.71 -11.12 14.64
C VAL A 219 16.19 -11.10 13.20
N GLY A 220 16.87 -11.79 12.30
CA GLY A 220 16.51 -11.87 10.88
C GLY A 220 16.91 -10.64 10.04
N THR A 221 17.45 -9.60 10.68
CA THR A 221 17.77 -8.33 10.00
C THR A 221 19.01 -7.62 10.55
N SER A 222 19.71 -8.21 11.53
CA SER A 222 20.82 -7.55 12.22
C SER A 222 22.00 -7.18 11.32
N GLY A 223 22.24 -8.00 10.29
CA GLY A 223 23.26 -7.79 9.25
C GLY A 223 22.72 -7.24 7.92
N SER A 224 21.45 -6.91 7.84
CA SER A 224 20.82 -6.51 6.58
C SER A 224 21.35 -5.17 6.07
N SER A 225 21.69 -5.13 4.80
CA SER A 225 22.08 -3.91 4.08
C SER A 225 20.87 -3.10 3.56
N LEU A 226 19.67 -3.67 3.65
CA LEU A 226 18.41 -3.08 3.20
C LEU A 226 17.57 -2.55 4.36
N ALA A 227 17.57 -3.24 5.49
CA ALA A 227 16.70 -2.94 6.61
C ALA A 227 17.09 -1.64 7.33
N SER A 228 16.10 -0.95 7.85
CA SER A 228 16.27 0.20 8.74
C SER A 228 15.27 0.13 9.89
N VAL A 229 15.65 0.64 11.04
CA VAL A 229 14.71 0.85 12.13
C VAL A 229 13.70 1.92 11.70
N GLY A 230 12.45 1.69 12.00
CA GLY A 230 11.38 2.65 11.74
C GLY A 230 10.33 2.59 12.84
N TRP A 231 9.46 3.58 12.85
CA TRP A 231 8.33 3.62 13.77
C TRP A 231 7.12 4.27 13.14
N MET A 232 5.98 4.01 13.73
CA MET A 232 4.70 4.54 13.28
C MET A 232 3.91 5.08 14.48
N ALA A 233 3.10 6.11 14.24
CA ALA A 233 2.26 6.77 15.24
C ALA A 233 1.02 7.38 14.59
N ARG A 234 0.01 7.73 15.42
CA ARG A 234 -1.17 8.47 14.94
C ARG A 234 -0.92 9.96 14.76
N ASP A 235 0.15 10.47 15.37
CA ASP A 235 0.45 11.90 15.46
C ASP A 235 1.88 12.16 14.95
N PRO A 236 2.10 13.11 14.02
CA PRO A 236 3.42 13.45 13.52
C PRO A 236 4.34 14.02 14.61
N ASP A 237 3.79 14.61 15.67
CA ASP A 237 4.60 15.08 16.79
C ASP A 237 5.18 13.93 17.63
N VAL A 238 4.48 12.78 17.71
CA VAL A 238 5.03 11.55 18.31
C VAL A 238 6.14 10.98 17.43
N ILE A 239 5.99 11.02 16.08
CA ILE A 239 7.09 10.66 15.16
C ILE A 239 8.33 11.51 15.45
N ALA A 240 8.16 12.84 15.54
CA ALA A 240 9.25 13.77 15.78
C ALA A 240 9.88 13.61 17.18
N ALA A 241 9.07 13.44 18.21
CA ALA A 241 9.57 13.22 19.59
C ALA A 241 10.37 11.91 19.69
N THR A 242 9.90 10.84 19.06
CA THR A 242 10.62 9.55 18.99
C THR A 242 11.97 9.70 18.27
N ALA A 243 12.02 10.49 17.19
CA ALA A 243 13.25 10.76 16.47
C ALA A 243 14.33 11.36 17.37
N THR A 244 13.98 12.25 18.30
CA THR A 244 14.98 12.87 19.21
C THR A 244 15.66 11.86 20.13
N ALA A 245 15.04 10.72 20.39
CA ALA A 245 15.62 9.64 21.21
C ALA A 245 16.45 8.63 20.40
N LEU A 246 16.17 8.51 19.09
CA LEU A 246 16.78 7.47 18.26
C LEU A 246 17.75 8.00 17.21
N ILE A 247 17.57 9.23 16.74
CA ILE A 247 18.36 9.84 15.67
C ILE A 247 19.10 11.06 16.22
N PRO A 248 20.40 11.25 15.85
CA PRO A 248 21.11 12.48 16.20
C PRO A 248 20.37 13.72 15.68
N VAL A 249 20.08 14.65 16.57
CA VAL A 249 19.42 15.91 16.19
C VAL A 249 20.40 16.79 15.41
N PRO A 250 20.05 17.28 14.21
CA PRO A 250 20.94 18.17 13.44
C PRO A 250 21.23 19.45 14.22
N LYS A 251 22.51 19.86 14.26
CA LYS A 251 22.93 21.09 14.93
C LYS A 251 23.05 22.22 13.93
N GLY A 252 22.30 23.30 14.14
CA GLY A 252 22.60 24.62 13.59
C GLY A 252 22.17 24.93 12.16
N THR A 253 21.71 23.97 11.36
CA THR A 253 21.23 24.26 9.99
C THR A 253 19.72 24.17 9.93
N PRO A 254 19.00 25.25 9.56
CA PRO A 254 17.56 25.18 9.32
C PRO A 254 17.26 24.15 8.23
N ILE A 255 16.26 23.34 8.44
CA ILE A 255 15.76 22.41 7.41
C ILE A 255 15.11 23.26 6.33
N ASN A 256 15.64 23.16 5.10
CA ASN A 256 15.13 23.90 3.95
C ASN A 256 14.66 22.91 2.90
N ILE A 257 13.36 22.91 2.62
CA ILE A 257 12.77 22.16 1.50
C ILE A 257 12.38 23.18 0.45
N SER A 258 13.08 23.24 -0.66
CA SER A 258 12.82 24.21 -1.72
C SER A 258 12.29 23.60 -3.01
N ARG A 259 12.37 22.26 -3.14
CA ARG A 259 11.89 21.53 -4.31
C ARG A 259 11.15 20.24 -3.91
N VAL A 260 10.08 19.99 -4.66
CA VAL A 260 9.32 18.74 -4.60
C VAL A 260 9.35 18.10 -5.98
N MET A 261 9.78 16.86 -6.07
CA MET A 261 9.83 16.10 -7.31
C MET A 261 8.83 14.94 -7.24
N VAL A 262 7.79 15.01 -8.07
CA VAL A 262 6.75 13.99 -8.14
C VAL A 262 7.22 12.85 -9.04
N LEU A 263 7.17 11.62 -8.55
CA LEU A 263 7.55 10.44 -9.31
C LEU A 263 6.37 9.95 -10.16
N GLU A 264 6.43 10.16 -11.49
CA GLU A 264 5.33 9.87 -12.41
C GLU A 264 5.09 8.38 -12.60
N ASP A 265 6.15 7.60 -12.75
CA ASP A 265 6.07 6.15 -12.90
C ASP A 265 5.56 5.43 -11.66
N ALA A 266 5.68 6.05 -10.48
CA ALA A 266 5.03 5.58 -9.26
C ALA A 266 3.49 5.76 -9.33
N LEU A 267 3.01 6.82 -9.98
CA LEU A 267 1.57 7.04 -10.20
C LEU A 267 0.97 6.03 -11.18
N ASP A 268 1.75 5.58 -12.16
CA ASP A 268 1.31 4.58 -13.15
C ASP A 268 1.01 3.19 -12.53
N LEU A 269 1.53 2.94 -11.34
CA LEU A 269 1.28 1.70 -10.58
C LEU A 269 -0.02 1.73 -9.77
N CYS A 270 -0.60 2.92 -9.57
CA CYS A 270 -1.62 3.18 -8.57
C CYS A 270 -3.02 3.28 -9.17
N ASP A 271 -4.02 3.06 -8.32
CA ASP A 271 -5.39 3.42 -8.63
C ASP A 271 -5.59 4.95 -8.63
N ASP A 272 -6.75 5.38 -9.09
CA ASP A 272 -7.07 6.80 -9.20
C ASP A 272 -7.09 7.50 -7.84
N ILE A 273 -7.57 6.82 -6.80
CA ILE A 273 -7.68 7.39 -5.46
C ILE A 273 -6.29 7.59 -4.82
N ALA A 274 -5.39 6.61 -4.94
CA ALA A 274 -4.01 6.76 -4.46
C ALA A 274 -3.29 7.92 -5.19
N SER A 275 -3.55 8.08 -6.49
CA SER A 275 -3.02 9.18 -7.30
C SER A 275 -3.59 10.55 -6.89
N CYS A 276 -4.86 10.61 -6.43
CA CYS A 276 -5.46 11.84 -5.88
C CYS A 276 -4.69 12.37 -4.65
N GLY A 277 -4.07 11.49 -3.85
CA GLY A 277 -3.25 11.92 -2.73
C GLY A 277 -2.08 12.81 -3.15
N VAL A 278 -1.41 12.45 -4.25
CA VAL A 278 -0.32 13.27 -4.83
C VAL A 278 -0.87 14.56 -5.44
N ALA A 279 -2.03 14.49 -6.13
CA ALA A 279 -2.68 15.70 -6.67
C ALA A 279 -3.04 16.68 -5.56
N THR A 280 -3.62 16.20 -4.45
CA THR A 280 -3.93 16.99 -3.26
C THR A 280 -2.67 17.69 -2.72
N ALA A 281 -1.59 16.93 -2.58
CA ALA A 281 -0.31 17.48 -2.13
C ALA A 281 0.20 18.58 -3.08
N CYS A 282 0.18 18.34 -4.38
CA CYS A 282 0.61 19.36 -5.36
C CYS A 282 -0.22 20.64 -5.28
N MET A 283 -1.54 20.54 -5.07
CA MET A 283 -2.41 21.71 -4.91
C MET A 283 -2.06 22.53 -3.67
N LEU A 284 -1.89 21.87 -2.51
CA LEU A 284 -1.57 22.52 -1.25
C LEU A 284 -0.16 23.13 -1.25
N LEU A 285 0.77 22.47 -1.89
CA LEU A 285 2.17 22.88 -1.93
C LEU A 285 2.46 23.97 -2.97
N LYS A 286 1.53 24.23 -3.91
CA LYS A 286 1.73 25.18 -5.00
C LYS A 286 2.13 26.59 -4.54
N ASP A 287 1.52 27.08 -3.46
CA ASP A 287 1.83 28.39 -2.92
C ASP A 287 3.10 28.42 -2.06
N ALA A 288 3.45 27.30 -1.44
CA ALA A 288 4.68 27.16 -0.65
C ALA A 288 5.92 27.02 -1.55
N PHE A 289 5.79 26.35 -2.69
CA PHE A 289 6.86 26.08 -3.64
C PHE A 289 6.66 26.85 -4.95
N LYS A 290 6.71 28.20 -4.86
CA LYS A 290 6.57 29.10 -6.02
C LYS A 290 7.75 28.95 -7.01
N ASN A 291 7.54 29.41 -8.25
CA ASN A 291 8.59 29.50 -9.29
C ASN A 291 9.20 28.17 -9.72
N GLY A 292 8.38 27.13 -9.89
CA GLY A 292 8.84 25.84 -10.41
C GLY A 292 9.44 24.91 -9.36
N GLY A 293 9.17 25.14 -8.07
CA GLY A 293 9.60 24.25 -6.97
C GLY A 293 8.92 22.87 -6.96
N ILE A 294 7.86 22.66 -7.79
CA ILE A 294 7.26 21.34 -8.00
C ILE A 294 7.57 20.89 -9.42
N THR A 295 8.28 19.78 -9.54
CA THR A 295 8.69 19.17 -10.81
C THR A 295 8.23 17.72 -10.89
N ARG A 296 8.37 17.10 -12.06
CA ARG A 296 7.99 15.71 -12.30
C ARG A 296 9.18 14.92 -12.85
N LEU A 297 9.26 13.66 -12.49
CA LEU A 297 10.30 12.75 -12.92
C LEU A 297 9.74 11.36 -13.16
N ASN A 298 10.00 10.77 -14.32
CA ASN A 298 9.94 9.34 -14.49
C ASN A 298 11.26 8.74 -13.99
N LEU A 299 11.26 8.31 -12.74
CA LEU A 299 12.48 7.87 -12.04
C LEU A 299 13.06 6.60 -12.67
N GLY A 300 12.24 5.62 -12.97
CA GLY A 300 12.69 4.36 -13.56
C GLY A 300 13.37 4.57 -14.90
N LYS A 301 12.81 5.41 -15.76
CA LYS A 301 13.44 5.77 -17.04
C LYS A 301 14.76 6.51 -16.83
N HIS A 302 14.81 7.46 -15.91
CA HIS A 302 16.01 8.19 -15.55
C HIS A 302 17.13 7.25 -15.10
N LEU A 303 16.81 6.31 -14.19
CA LEU A 303 17.77 5.34 -13.67
C LEU A 303 18.25 4.36 -14.74
N LEU A 304 17.39 3.87 -15.61
CA LEU A 304 17.81 3.01 -16.73
C LEU A 304 18.74 3.74 -17.72
N MET A 305 18.61 5.05 -17.84
CA MET A 305 19.52 5.85 -18.69
C MET A 305 20.87 6.12 -18.02
N SER A 306 20.88 6.35 -16.71
CA SER A 306 22.07 6.78 -15.95
C SER A 306 22.82 5.63 -15.28
N CYS A 307 22.22 4.44 -15.13
CA CYS A 307 22.78 3.28 -14.42
C CYS A 307 22.94 2.08 -15.37
N PRO A 308 24.13 1.91 -15.99
CA PRO A 308 24.37 0.83 -16.96
C PRO A 308 24.17 -0.57 -16.40
N SER A 309 24.61 -0.82 -15.16
CA SER A 309 24.44 -2.13 -14.51
C SER A 309 22.97 -2.44 -14.24
N LEU A 310 22.18 -1.44 -13.86
CA LEU A 310 20.73 -1.59 -13.71
C LEU A 310 20.05 -1.93 -15.04
N ARG A 311 20.43 -1.20 -16.10
CA ARG A 311 19.91 -1.45 -17.46
C ARG A 311 20.24 -2.84 -17.98
N ALA A 312 21.42 -3.36 -17.66
CA ALA A 312 21.83 -4.71 -18.07
C ALA A 312 20.99 -5.83 -17.41
N MET A 313 20.21 -5.51 -16.38
CA MET A 313 19.33 -6.45 -15.68
C MET A 313 17.87 -6.41 -16.20
N GLN A 314 17.57 -5.62 -17.23
CA GLN A 314 16.27 -5.67 -17.90
C GLN A 314 16.09 -6.99 -18.64
N ASP A 315 14.91 -7.57 -18.54
CA ASP A 315 14.50 -8.77 -19.26
C ASP A 315 13.00 -8.68 -19.64
N ALA A 316 12.43 -9.77 -20.12
CA ALA A 316 11.02 -9.82 -20.54
C ALA A 316 10.03 -9.56 -19.38
N ASP A 317 10.41 -9.93 -18.16
CA ASP A 317 9.57 -9.82 -16.94
C ASP A 317 9.85 -8.52 -16.15
N CYS A 318 11.00 -7.88 -16.42
CA CYS A 318 11.48 -6.66 -15.75
C CYS A 318 11.76 -5.57 -16.77
N THR A 319 10.70 -4.97 -17.32
CA THR A 319 10.78 -4.01 -18.43
C THR A 319 10.95 -2.55 -17.98
N THR A 320 10.41 -2.18 -16.82
CA THR A 320 10.53 -0.83 -16.26
C THR A 320 11.66 -0.73 -15.25
N GLY A 321 12.19 0.47 -15.03
CA GLY A 321 13.23 0.67 -14.00
C GLY A 321 12.76 0.31 -12.61
N LEU A 322 11.48 0.53 -12.27
CA LEU A 322 10.92 0.12 -10.98
C LEU A 322 10.78 -1.40 -10.85
N ASP A 323 10.51 -2.14 -11.96
CA ASP A 323 10.54 -3.60 -11.93
C ASP A 323 11.94 -4.15 -11.63
N VAL A 324 12.96 -3.58 -12.31
CA VAL A 324 14.35 -4.00 -12.09
C VAL A 324 14.79 -3.70 -10.66
N LEU A 325 14.46 -2.52 -10.12
CA LEU A 325 14.75 -2.17 -8.72
C LEU A 325 14.08 -3.14 -7.75
N ARG A 326 12.80 -3.45 -7.95
CA ARG A 326 12.08 -4.44 -7.15
C ARG A 326 12.76 -5.81 -7.19
N ASN A 327 13.20 -6.25 -8.38
CA ASN A 327 13.90 -7.52 -8.53
C ASN A 327 15.24 -7.52 -7.76
N CYS A 328 16.03 -6.46 -7.87
CA CYS A 328 17.24 -6.27 -7.07
C CYS A 328 16.97 -6.35 -5.57
N LEU A 329 15.92 -5.65 -5.09
CA LEU A 329 15.50 -5.69 -3.69
C LEU A 329 15.23 -7.13 -3.24
N ARG A 330 14.41 -7.88 -3.98
CA ARG A 330 14.02 -9.24 -3.61
C ARG A 330 15.18 -10.22 -3.59
N LEU A 331 16.14 -10.09 -4.49
CA LEU A 331 17.31 -10.95 -4.54
C LEU A 331 18.28 -10.67 -3.38
N ILE A 332 18.53 -9.40 -3.05
CA ILE A 332 19.35 -9.05 -1.88
C ILE A 332 18.67 -9.49 -0.59
N GLU A 333 17.39 -9.14 -0.42
CA GLU A 333 16.61 -9.48 0.78
C GLU A 333 16.56 -10.99 1.01
N GLY A 334 16.35 -11.76 -0.05
CA GLY A 334 16.33 -13.23 0.00
C GLY A 334 17.67 -13.79 0.42
N GLU A 335 18.77 -13.32 -0.17
CA GLU A 335 20.13 -13.77 0.16
C GLU A 335 20.49 -13.44 1.62
N GLU A 336 20.23 -12.20 2.05
CA GLU A 336 20.52 -11.77 3.42
C GLU A 336 19.73 -12.59 4.44
N LEU A 337 18.43 -12.81 4.22
CA LEU A 337 17.60 -13.63 5.09
C LEU A 337 18.08 -15.08 5.10
N TRP A 338 18.36 -15.67 3.92
CA TRP A 338 18.87 -17.05 3.84
C TRP A 338 20.22 -17.20 4.52
N SER A 339 21.12 -16.22 4.39
CA SER A 339 22.41 -16.22 5.11
C SER A 339 22.23 -16.26 6.63
N GLU A 340 21.21 -15.60 7.17
CA GLU A 340 20.98 -15.52 8.61
C GLU A 340 20.23 -16.76 9.16
N ILE A 341 19.15 -17.19 8.48
CA ILE A 341 18.28 -18.25 9.04
C ILE A 341 18.32 -19.57 8.26
N GLY A 342 18.94 -19.62 7.08
CA GLY A 342 18.94 -20.80 6.20
C GLY A 342 19.62 -22.02 6.81
N GLY A 343 20.67 -21.83 7.61
CA GLY A 343 21.34 -22.91 8.36
C GLY A 343 20.39 -23.58 9.36
N TRP A 344 19.66 -22.76 10.15
CA TRP A 344 18.64 -23.26 11.07
C TRP A 344 17.50 -23.97 10.32
N TYR A 345 16.99 -23.31 9.26
CA TYR A 345 15.88 -23.86 8.47
C TYR A 345 16.22 -25.23 7.86
N SER A 346 17.42 -25.36 7.29
CA SER A 346 17.91 -26.61 6.69
C SER A 346 18.11 -27.72 7.72
N ALA A 347 18.64 -27.37 8.90
CA ALA A 347 18.93 -28.35 9.97
C ALA A 347 17.66 -28.81 10.70
N LYS A 348 16.73 -27.90 10.99
CA LYS A 348 15.54 -28.20 11.79
C LYS A 348 14.34 -28.62 10.96
N LYS A 349 14.28 -28.24 9.67
CA LYS A 349 13.15 -28.49 8.75
C LYS A 349 11.81 -28.17 9.39
N PRO A 350 11.63 -26.95 9.93
CA PRO A 350 10.42 -26.60 10.67
C PRO A 350 9.20 -26.62 9.75
N GLU A 351 8.05 -26.91 10.31
CA GLU A 351 6.78 -26.59 9.65
C GLU A 351 6.61 -25.08 9.62
N THR A 352 6.43 -24.53 8.42
CA THR A 352 6.22 -23.09 8.18
C THR A 352 5.06 -22.91 7.23
N GLY A 353 4.43 -21.73 7.29
CA GLY A 353 3.37 -21.34 6.36
C GLY A 353 3.84 -21.42 4.90
N ALA A 354 2.91 -21.65 3.99
CA ALA A 354 3.21 -21.88 2.56
C ALA A 354 4.02 -20.71 1.95
N LYS A 355 3.70 -19.48 2.31
CA LYS A 355 4.37 -18.28 1.81
C LYS A 355 5.82 -18.16 2.30
N ALA A 356 6.04 -18.36 3.61
CA ALA A 356 7.40 -18.37 4.18
C ALA A 356 8.24 -19.47 3.56
N LYS A 357 7.66 -20.67 3.41
CA LYS A 357 8.33 -21.80 2.75
C LYS A 357 8.72 -21.49 1.30
N ALA A 358 7.80 -20.94 0.51
CA ALA A 358 8.06 -20.57 -0.88
C ALA A 358 9.15 -19.50 -0.98
N TYR A 359 9.09 -18.48 -0.12
CA TYR A 359 10.08 -17.42 -0.06
C TYR A 359 11.48 -17.94 0.26
N LEU A 360 11.63 -18.75 1.32
CA LEU A 360 12.92 -19.33 1.72
C LEU A 360 13.48 -20.30 0.67
N LEU A 361 12.62 -21.04 -0.01
CA LEU A 361 13.05 -21.92 -1.11
C LEU A 361 13.57 -21.10 -2.31
N ALA A 362 12.96 -19.96 -2.62
CA ALA A 362 13.46 -19.06 -3.65
C ALA A 362 14.78 -18.41 -3.21
N ALA A 363 14.86 -17.93 -1.97
CA ALA A 363 16.06 -17.35 -1.38
C ALA A 363 17.27 -18.28 -1.42
N SER A 364 17.07 -19.57 -1.12
CA SER A 364 18.14 -20.59 -1.15
C SER A 364 18.76 -20.83 -2.53
N LYS A 365 18.11 -20.35 -3.60
CA LYS A 365 18.54 -20.53 -4.99
C LYS A 365 19.21 -19.30 -5.60
N VAL A 366 19.36 -18.22 -4.84
CA VAL A 366 19.98 -16.98 -5.34
C VAL A 366 21.46 -17.27 -5.67
N ALA A 367 21.84 -17.07 -6.92
CA ALA A 367 23.19 -17.35 -7.38
C ALA A 367 24.16 -16.23 -6.94
N PRO A 368 25.36 -16.56 -6.41
CA PRO A 368 26.35 -15.56 -6.00
C PRO A 368 26.76 -14.58 -7.10
N ASP A 369 26.86 -15.05 -8.35
CA ASP A 369 27.25 -14.20 -9.49
C ASP A 369 26.22 -13.12 -9.80
N SER A 370 24.92 -13.40 -9.62
CA SER A 370 23.86 -12.42 -9.78
C SER A 370 23.99 -11.27 -8.77
N LEU A 371 24.46 -11.56 -7.56
CA LEU A 371 24.62 -10.56 -6.50
C LEU A 371 25.70 -9.52 -6.79
N ARG A 372 26.74 -9.86 -7.56
CA ARG A 372 27.78 -8.88 -7.93
C ARG A 372 27.21 -7.77 -8.79
N LEU A 373 26.51 -8.12 -9.86
CA LEU A 373 25.86 -7.14 -10.75
C LEU A 373 24.81 -6.31 -10.01
N ILE A 374 24.04 -6.95 -9.13
CA ILE A 374 23.02 -6.26 -8.31
C ILE A 374 23.67 -5.23 -7.37
N LYS A 375 24.80 -5.56 -6.74
CA LYS A 375 25.54 -4.63 -5.87
C LYS A 375 26.11 -3.46 -6.66
N GLU A 376 26.64 -3.70 -7.85
CA GLU A 376 27.10 -2.64 -8.77
C GLU A 376 25.95 -1.71 -9.17
N ALA A 377 24.82 -2.27 -9.63
CA ALA A 377 23.62 -1.53 -9.98
C ALA A 377 23.08 -0.70 -8.80
N ARG A 378 23.11 -1.25 -7.59
CA ARG A 378 22.70 -0.56 -6.38
C ARG A 378 23.54 0.68 -6.08
N GLU A 379 24.86 0.62 -6.24
CA GLU A 379 25.74 1.78 -6.01
C GLU A 379 25.56 2.84 -7.10
N GLU A 380 25.34 2.45 -8.36
CA GLU A 380 24.98 3.40 -9.42
C GLU A 380 23.66 4.12 -9.12
N VAL A 381 22.63 3.37 -8.69
CA VAL A 381 21.31 3.92 -8.30
C VAL A 381 21.44 4.86 -7.10
N ARG A 382 22.24 4.52 -6.10
CA ARG A 382 22.52 5.38 -4.95
C ARG A 382 23.13 6.71 -5.38
N ALA A 383 24.15 6.68 -6.21
CA ALA A 383 24.80 7.87 -6.71
C ALA A 383 23.86 8.76 -7.53
N ALA A 384 23.04 8.16 -8.40
CA ALA A 384 22.06 8.88 -9.20
C ALA A 384 20.99 9.55 -8.32
N VAL A 385 20.47 8.83 -7.31
CA VAL A 385 19.46 9.36 -6.38
C VAL A 385 20.03 10.45 -5.47
N ASP A 386 21.26 10.30 -4.97
CA ASP A 386 21.94 11.34 -4.18
C ASP A 386 22.10 12.64 -4.96
N THR A 387 22.31 12.56 -6.29
CA THR A 387 22.37 13.76 -7.16
C THR A 387 21.01 14.45 -7.27
N LEU A 388 19.91 13.69 -7.30
CA LEU A 388 18.56 14.22 -7.38
C LEU A 388 18.08 14.79 -6.04
N LEU A 389 18.44 14.16 -4.93
CA LEU A 389 18.08 14.54 -3.56
C LEU A 389 19.20 15.37 -2.91
N ASP A 390 19.46 16.53 -3.47
CA ASP A 390 20.59 17.44 -3.25
C ASP A 390 20.56 18.25 -1.93
N GLY A 391 19.83 17.82 -0.95
CA GLY A 391 19.76 18.47 0.36
C GLY A 391 18.64 19.49 0.52
N VAL A 392 17.94 19.83 -0.55
CA VAL A 392 16.77 20.74 -0.55
C VAL A 392 15.56 20.18 -1.32
N THR A 393 15.74 19.02 -1.94
CA THR A 393 14.73 18.32 -2.76
C THR A 393 14.16 17.13 -2.00
N VAL A 394 12.86 16.93 -2.08
CA VAL A 394 12.16 15.70 -1.65
C VAL A 394 11.42 15.08 -2.82
N PHE A 395 11.34 13.74 -2.86
CA PHE A 395 10.42 13.05 -3.73
C PHE A 395 9.05 12.91 -3.07
N LEU A 396 8.02 12.94 -3.91
CA LEU A 396 6.63 12.75 -3.51
C LEU A 396 6.00 11.66 -4.38
N MET A 397 5.39 10.66 -3.73
CA MET A 397 4.80 9.50 -4.38
C MET A 397 3.77 8.82 -3.48
N PRO A 398 2.86 7.96 -4.01
CA PRO A 398 2.04 7.11 -3.18
C PRO A 398 2.87 6.11 -2.37
N THR A 399 2.41 5.73 -1.16
CA THR A 399 3.08 4.69 -0.37
C THR A 399 2.70 3.28 -0.84
N THR A 400 1.43 3.09 -1.21
CA THR A 400 0.84 1.83 -1.68
C THR A 400 0.04 2.08 -2.95
N PRO A 401 -0.11 1.08 -3.83
CA PRO A 401 -0.77 1.27 -5.13
C PRO A 401 -2.28 1.49 -5.02
N CYS A 402 -2.88 1.08 -3.92
CA CYS A 402 -4.31 1.14 -3.66
C CYS A 402 -4.58 1.01 -2.16
N ALA A 403 -5.86 1.03 -1.78
CA ALA A 403 -6.31 0.66 -0.43
C ALA A 403 -5.81 -0.75 -0.04
N PRO A 404 -5.81 -1.09 1.28
CA PRO A 404 -5.41 -2.42 1.72
C PRO A 404 -6.22 -3.51 1.01
N PRO A 405 -5.59 -4.62 0.55
CA PRO A 405 -6.31 -5.69 -0.12
C PRO A 405 -7.33 -6.35 0.82
N PRO A 406 -8.46 -6.85 0.31
CA PRO A 406 -9.41 -7.65 1.09
C PRO A 406 -8.74 -8.89 1.67
N LEU A 407 -9.21 -9.35 2.84
CA LEU A 407 -8.69 -10.58 3.47
C LEU A 407 -8.94 -11.84 2.63
N ASN A 408 -9.96 -11.82 1.78
CA ASN A 408 -10.32 -12.90 0.85
C ASN A 408 -9.87 -12.63 -0.58
N ALA A 409 -8.89 -11.74 -0.78
CA ALA A 409 -8.32 -11.51 -2.12
C ALA A 409 -7.72 -12.82 -2.68
N SER A 410 -7.82 -13.02 -3.99
CA SER A 410 -7.19 -14.16 -4.64
C SER A 410 -5.66 -14.10 -4.49
N VAL A 411 -5.02 -15.25 -4.62
CA VAL A 411 -3.54 -15.36 -4.57
C VAL A 411 -2.90 -14.45 -5.61
N GLU A 412 -3.47 -14.40 -6.82
CA GLU A 412 -2.98 -13.59 -7.93
C GLU A 412 -3.17 -12.09 -7.68
N ALA A 413 -4.35 -11.67 -7.19
CA ALA A 413 -4.59 -10.27 -6.81
C ALA A 413 -3.64 -9.82 -5.70
N THR A 414 -3.39 -10.68 -4.70
CA THR A 414 -2.44 -10.42 -3.63
C THR A 414 -1.01 -10.30 -4.17
N ALA A 415 -0.59 -11.22 -5.05
CA ALA A 415 0.74 -11.18 -5.67
C ALA A 415 0.95 -9.92 -6.55
N THR A 416 -0.08 -9.52 -7.30
CA THR A 416 -0.06 -8.29 -8.09
C THR A 416 0.05 -7.06 -7.20
N TRP A 417 -0.73 -6.99 -6.12
CA TRP A 417 -0.65 -5.93 -5.14
C TRP A 417 0.75 -5.88 -4.48
N GLU A 418 1.30 -7.01 -4.05
CA GLU A 418 2.65 -7.08 -3.46
C GLU A 418 3.71 -6.60 -4.45
N ARG A 419 3.65 -7.05 -5.69
CA ARG A 419 4.58 -6.62 -6.74
C ARG A 419 4.59 -5.10 -6.91
N LYS A 420 3.43 -4.48 -7.07
CA LYS A 420 3.29 -3.03 -7.20
C LYS A 420 3.72 -2.28 -5.93
N THR A 421 3.39 -2.82 -4.76
CA THR A 421 3.81 -2.23 -3.47
C THR A 421 5.32 -2.25 -3.32
N LEU A 422 5.98 -3.35 -3.67
CA LEU A 422 7.44 -3.45 -3.64
C LEU A 422 8.11 -2.52 -4.66
N GLN A 423 7.49 -2.25 -5.81
CA GLN A 423 7.97 -1.23 -6.76
C GLN A 423 7.94 0.19 -6.16
N LEU A 424 6.96 0.49 -5.29
CA LEU A 424 6.87 1.79 -4.61
C LEU A 424 7.82 1.89 -3.40
N THR A 425 8.15 0.78 -2.76
CA THR A 425 8.96 0.79 -1.53
C THR A 425 10.45 0.51 -1.77
N CYS A 426 10.81 -0.08 -2.92
CA CYS A 426 12.17 -0.55 -3.21
C CYS A 426 13.21 0.57 -3.26
N LEU A 427 12.86 1.77 -3.71
CA LEU A 427 13.78 2.89 -3.84
C LEU A 427 14.52 3.18 -2.54
N SER A 428 13.78 3.49 -1.47
CA SER A 428 14.35 3.82 -0.17
C SER A 428 15.09 2.64 0.45
N SER A 429 14.63 1.42 0.21
CA SER A 429 15.29 0.19 0.68
C SER A 429 16.66 0.00 0.04
N LEU A 430 16.76 0.13 -1.28
CA LEU A 430 18.01 -0.03 -2.02
C LEU A 430 18.99 1.13 -1.81
N THR A 431 18.49 2.35 -1.79
CA THR A 431 19.35 3.54 -1.63
C THR A 431 19.74 3.82 -0.19
N GLY A 432 18.95 3.36 0.77
CA GLY A 432 19.10 3.68 2.18
C GLY A 432 18.55 5.05 2.55
N CYS A 433 17.77 5.69 1.69
CA CYS A 433 17.13 6.97 1.96
C CYS A 433 16.02 6.85 3.02
N PRO A 434 15.77 7.89 3.82
CA PRO A 434 14.62 7.95 4.69
C PRO A 434 13.35 8.15 3.87
N GLN A 435 12.26 7.54 4.31
CA GLN A 435 10.94 7.69 3.71
C GLN A 435 9.89 7.79 4.81
N LEU A 436 9.05 8.83 4.73
CA LEU A 436 7.96 9.04 5.67
C LEU A 436 6.63 8.88 4.97
N THR A 437 5.71 8.14 5.59
CA THR A 437 4.34 7.96 5.17
C THR A 437 3.44 8.95 5.90
N ILE A 438 2.65 9.72 5.15
CA ILE A 438 1.58 10.59 5.64
C ILE A 438 0.25 9.88 5.38
N PRO A 439 -0.59 9.65 6.40
CA PRO A 439 -1.87 9.00 6.20
C PRO A 439 -2.86 9.91 5.48
N LEU A 440 -3.54 9.36 4.48
CA LEU A 440 -4.66 9.96 3.79
C LEU A 440 -5.89 9.08 4.07
N THR A 441 -6.91 9.64 4.70
CA THR A 441 -8.12 8.89 5.06
C THR A 441 -9.29 9.32 4.18
N HIS A 442 -9.97 8.34 3.61
CA HIS A 442 -11.18 8.55 2.84
C HIS A 442 -12.38 7.96 3.60
N GLU A 443 -13.47 8.71 3.75
CA GLU A 443 -14.63 8.32 4.56
C GLU A 443 -15.47 7.19 3.95
N GLN A 444 -15.32 6.90 2.65
CA GLN A 444 -16.18 5.96 1.92
C GLN A 444 -15.61 4.54 1.80
N GLY A 445 -15.09 3.97 2.88
CA GLY A 445 -15.23 2.51 3.09
C GLY A 445 -14.13 1.59 2.55
N GLU A 446 -13.23 1.99 1.66
CA GLU A 446 -12.20 1.07 1.15
C GLU A 446 -10.93 0.99 2.01
N GLY A 447 -10.75 1.90 2.93
CA GLY A 447 -9.61 1.96 3.84
C GLY A 447 -8.70 3.16 3.56
N PRO A 448 -7.72 3.39 4.43
CA PRO A 448 -6.81 4.51 4.31
C PRO A 448 -5.78 4.29 3.21
N TYR A 449 -5.26 5.40 2.69
CA TYR A 449 -4.16 5.49 1.73
C TYR A 449 -2.96 6.17 2.37
N GLY A 450 -1.80 6.09 1.75
CA GLY A 450 -0.59 6.73 2.22
C GLY A 450 0.12 7.53 1.13
N LEU A 451 0.58 8.73 1.49
CA LEU A 451 1.48 9.55 0.70
C LEU A 451 2.89 9.43 1.27
N SER A 452 3.87 9.21 0.42
CA SER A 452 5.28 9.09 0.80
C SER A 452 6.08 10.33 0.45
N VAL A 453 6.91 10.76 1.39
CA VAL A 453 7.96 11.77 1.21
C VAL A 453 9.30 11.08 1.39
N VAL A 454 10.20 11.20 0.41
CA VAL A 454 11.56 10.64 0.44
C VAL A 454 12.56 11.79 0.40
N ALA A 455 13.54 11.78 1.31
CA ALA A 455 14.63 12.74 1.33
C ALA A 455 15.97 12.03 1.11
N GLY A 456 17.05 12.79 0.94
CA GLY A 456 18.40 12.26 0.83
C GLY A 456 18.87 11.54 2.09
N ARG A 457 19.88 10.69 1.97
CA ARG A 457 20.46 9.95 3.09
C ARG A 457 20.96 10.91 4.18
N GLY A 458 20.62 10.63 5.45
CA GLY A 458 20.92 11.48 6.59
C GLY A 458 19.95 12.66 6.78
N GLN A 459 18.94 12.79 5.94
CA GLN A 459 17.98 13.89 5.97
C GLN A 459 16.62 13.47 6.57
N ASP A 460 16.63 12.60 7.54
CA ASP A 460 15.45 12.07 8.22
C ASP A 460 14.54 13.19 8.73
N TYR A 461 15.13 14.24 9.32
CA TYR A 461 14.39 15.39 9.83
C TYR A 461 13.71 16.22 8.73
N MET A 462 14.18 16.14 7.48
CA MET A 462 13.49 16.78 6.34
C MET A 462 12.13 16.12 6.09
N CYS A 463 12.07 14.80 6.11
CA CYS A 463 10.81 14.06 6.02
C CYS A 463 9.88 14.38 7.20
N ILE A 464 10.42 14.43 8.42
CA ILE A 464 9.67 14.70 9.65
C ILE A 464 9.08 16.11 9.61
N GLU A 465 9.86 17.13 9.28
CA GLU A 465 9.39 18.51 9.20
C GLU A 465 8.38 18.71 8.06
N PHE A 466 8.56 18.06 6.90
CA PHE A 466 7.56 18.05 5.85
C PHE A 466 6.21 17.55 6.38
N SER A 467 6.22 16.45 7.10
CA SER A 467 5.00 15.86 7.68
C SER A 467 4.35 16.76 8.73
N ARG A 468 5.14 17.44 9.55
CA ARG A 468 4.63 18.41 10.55
C ARG A 468 4.06 19.68 9.91
N MET A 469 4.69 20.15 8.83
CA MET A 469 4.24 21.35 8.11
C MET A 469 2.95 21.12 7.31
N PHE A 470 2.83 19.98 6.65
CA PHE A 470 1.80 19.75 5.64
C PHE A 470 0.89 18.55 5.95
N GLY A 471 1.29 17.64 6.84
CA GLY A 471 0.58 16.38 7.04
C GLY A 471 -0.88 16.52 7.49
N ALA A 472 -1.18 17.44 8.39
CA ALA A 472 -2.55 17.70 8.84
C ALA A 472 -3.42 18.26 7.71
N GLN A 473 -2.90 19.24 6.96
CA GLN A 473 -3.60 19.87 5.83
C GLN A 473 -3.83 18.88 4.69
N LEU A 474 -2.84 18.04 4.39
CA LEU A 474 -2.95 16.99 3.38
C LEU A 474 -4.06 15.99 3.74
N ARG A 475 -4.09 15.57 4.99
CA ARG A 475 -5.10 14.64 5.49
C ARG A 475 -6.51 15.23 5.47
N GLU A 476 -6.64 16.50 5.83
CA GLU A 476 -7.92 17.21 5.86
C GLU A 476 -8.46 17.49 4.44
N ALA A 477 -7.61 17.86 3.50
CA ALA A 477 -8.02 18.22 2.14
C ALA A 477 -8.24 17.00 1.21
N PHE A 478 -7.71 15.84 1.54
CA PHE A 478 -7.79 14.65 0.67
C PHE A 478 -9.23 14.20 0.37
N PRO A 479 -10.16 14.12 1.33
CA PRO A 479 -11.54 13.76 1.06
C PRO A 479 -12.24 14.72 0.08
N ASP A 480 -12.02 16.01 0.21
CA ASP A 480 -12.64 17.04 -0.65
C ASP A 480 -12.16 16.92 -2.10
N VAL A 481 -10.87 16.62 -2.32
CA VAL A 481 -10.30 16.43 -3.66
C VAL A 481 -10.84 15.17 -4.30
N VAL A 482 -10.92 14.08 -3.55
CA VAL A 482 -11.50 12.82 -4.05
C VAL A 482 -12.98 13.03 -4.40
N GLN A 483 -13.74 13.73 -3.56
CA GLN A 483 -15.14 14.04 -3.85
C GLN A 483 -15.27 14.94 -5.09
N ALA A 484 -14.42 15.94 -5.25
CA ALA A 484 -14.42 16.83 -6.41
C ALA A 484 -14.09 16.08 -7.70
N GLU A 485 -13.13 15.13 -7.69
CA GLU A 485 -12.83 14.29 -8.85
C GLU A 485 -13.98 13.32 -9.18
N LEU A 486 -14.60 12.72 -8.17
CA LEU A 486 -15.73 11.81 -8.35
C LEU A 486 -16.99 12.55 -8.87
N THR A 487 -17.09 13.86 -8.61
CA THR A 487 -18.24 14.69 -9.02
C THR A 487 -17.95 15.60 -10.22
N ARG A 488 -16.72 15.58 -10.78
CA ARG A 488 -16.37 16.39 -11.94
C ARG A 488 -17.22 15.97 -13.16
N PRO A 489 -17.99 16.89 -13.78
CA PRO A 489 -18.59 16.62 -15.06
C PRO A 489 -17.46 16.42 -16.09
N SER A 490 -17.55 15.40 -16.95
CA SER A 490 -16.66 15.29 -18.10
C SER A 490 -16.74 16.59 -18.91
N GLU A 491 -15.59 17.26 -19.14
CA GLU A 491 -15.55 18.50 -19.94
C GLU A 491 -16.06 18.21 -21.35
N GLY A 492 -17.27 18.62 -21.61
CA GLY A 492 -17.90 18.60 -22.93
C GLY A 492 -19.37 18.25 -22.93
N GLU A 493 -20.22 19.11 -22.33
CA GLU A 493 -21.58 19.24 -22.82
C GLU A 493 -22.26 20.47 -22.20
N ASN A 494 -22.56 21.45 -23.07
CA ASN A 494 -23.53 22.50 -22.79
C ASN A 494 -24.94 21.95 -23.03
N GLY A 495 -25.74 21.90 -22.00
CA GLY A 495 -27.18 22.10 -22.01
C GLY A 495 -28.06 20.92 -22.45
N ALA A 496 -28.48 20.09 -21.51
CA ALA A 496 -29.81 19.47 -21.50
C ALA A 496 -30.15 19.05 -20.06
N LYS A 497 -31.41 19.16 -19.67
CA LYS A 497 -31.93 18.75 -18.36
C LYS A 497 -31.79 17.23 -18.23
N ASP A 498 -31.01 16.79 -17.26
CA ASP A 498 -30.64 15.39 -17.10
C ASP A 498 -31.69 14.61 -16.30
N ASP A 499 -32.10 13.48 -16.87
CA ASP A 499 -32.57 12.32 -16.12
C ASP A 499 -31.32 11.72 -15.41
N ALA A 500 -31.20 11.91 -14.11
CA ALA A 500 -30.07 11.50 -13.28
C ALA A 500 -29.79 9.97 -13.25
N ASP A 501 -30.63 9.17 -13.89
CA ASP A 501 -30.58 7.71 -13.97
C ASP A 501 -30.23 7.17 -15.36
N ALA A 502 -29.89 8.02 -16.33
CA ALA A 502 -29.51 7.57 -17.68
C ALA A 502 -28.04 7.16 -17.75
N VAL A 503 -27.74 6.05 -18.42
CA VAL A 503 -26.36 5.63 -18.72
C VAL A 503 -25.70 6.67 -19.63
N PRO A 504 -24.52 7.21 -19.31
CA PRO A 504 -23.84 8.19 -20.15
C PRO A 504 -23.63 7.67 -21.60
N SER A 505 -23.84 8.53 -22.60
CA SER A 505 -23.74 8.16 -24.02
C SER A 505 -22.38 7.54 -24.38
N MET A 506 -21.31 8.05 -23.81
CA MET A 506 -19.95 7.52 -23.95
C MET A 506 -19.83 6.06 -23.50
N CYS A 507 -20.51 5.67 -22.41
CA CYS A 507 -20.50 4.28 -21.91
C CYS A 507 -21.23 3.36 -22.88
N GLU A 508 -22.35 3.82 -23.47
CA GLU A 508 -23.10 3.08 -24.50
C GLU A 508 -22.29 2.94 -25.79
N GLU A 509 -21.57 3.99 -26.19
CA GLU A 509 -20.69 3.97 -27.36
C GLU A 509 -19.54 2.98 -27.19
N LEU A 510 -18.85 2.99 -26.04
CA LEU A 510 -17.77 2.06 -25.74
C LEU A 510 -18.26 0.61 -25.68
N LYS A 511 -19.44 0.37 -25.10
CA LYS A 511 -20.10 -0.95 -25.12
C LYS A 511 -20.43 -1.37 -26.56
N ALA A 512 -20.92 -0.45 -27.40
CA ALA A 512 -21.21 -0.72 -28.80
C ALA A 512 -19.94 -1.04 -29.59
N GLN A 513 -18.84 -0.31 -29.35
CA GLN A 513 -17.52 -0.61 -29.94
C GLN A 513 -17.06 -2.00 -29.53
N GLY A 514 -17.12 -2.35 -28.22
CA GLY A 514 -16.80 -3.69 -27.74
C GLY A 514 -17.63 -4.79 -28.40
N ASN A 515 -18.93 -4.55 -28.63
CA ASN A 515 -19.78 -5.49 -29.38
C ASN A 515 -19.39 -5.60 -30.86
N ALA A 516 -18.92 -4.52 -31.47
CA ALA A 516 -18.45 -4.52 -32.88
C ALA A 516 -17.13 -5.31 -33.01
N GLU A 517 -16.17 -5.05 -32.11
CA GLU A 517 -14.90 -5.78 -32.09
C GLU A 517 -15.10 -7.27 -31.80
N PHE A 518 -16.03 -7.62 -30.91
CA PHE A 518 -16.41 -9.02 -30.66
C PHE A 518 -16.97 -9.71 -31.92
N LYS A 519 -17.84 -9.02 -32.66
CA LYS A 519 -18.39 -9.53 -33.93
C LYS A 519 -17.32 -9.67 -35.00
N ALA A 520 -16.35 -8.77 -35.04
CA ALA A 520 -15.20 -8.80 -35.94
C ALA A 520 -14.18 -9.90 -35.61
N GLY A 521 -14.30 -10.55 -34.44
CA GLY A 521 -13.35 -11.55 -33.96
C GLY A 521 -12.13 -10.98 -33.27
N ASN A 522 -12.06 -9.66 -33.04
CA ASN A 522 -10.98 -8.95 -32.37
C ASN A 522 -11.20 -8.99 -30.85
N PHE A 523 -11.08 -10.18 -30.26
CA PHE A 523 -11.49 -10.41 -28.86
C PHE A 523 -10.66 -9.62 -27.85
N ASN A 524 -9.37 -9.40 -28.06
CA ASN A 524 -8.54 -8.58 -27.17
C ASN A 524 -9.03 -7.12 -27.12
N GLU A 525 -9.31 -6.52 -28.29
CA GLU A 525 -9.87 -5.19 -28.42
C GLU A 525 -11.26 -5.09 -27.79
N ALA A 526 -12.08 -6.12 -27.96
CA ALA A 526 -13.40 -6.17 -27.32
C ALA A 526 -13.31 -6.13 -25.79
N VAL A 527 -12.38 -6.87 -25.16
CA VAL A 527 -12.13 -6.82 -23.71
C VAL A 527 -11.72 -5.41 -23.30
N VAL A 528 -10.83 -4.75 -24.03
CA VAL A 528 -10.40 -3.37 -23.76
C VAL A 528 -11.60 -2.43 -23.78
N LYS A 529 -12.43 -2.48 -24.82
CA LYS A 529 -13.60 -1.60 -24.97
C LYS A 529 -14.65 -1.82 -23.87
N TYR A 530 -14.93 -3.06 -23.49
CA TYR A 530 -15.83 -3.33 -22.37
C TYR A 530 -15.24 -2.86 -21.02
N THR A 531 -13.93 -2.95 -20.83
CA THR A 531 -13.24 -2.45 -19.64
C THR A 531 -13.28 -0.93 -19.59
N GLU A 532 -13.04 -0.25 -20.70
CA GLU A 532 -13.20 1.20 -20.83
C GLU A 532 -14.64 1.64 -20.52
N ALA A 533 -15.64 0.92 -21.04
CA ALA A 533 -17.05 1.20 -20.79
C ALA A 533 -17.42 1.10 -19.30
N LEU A 534 -16.95 0.05 -18.61
CA LEU A 534 -17.15 -0.13 -17.18
C LEU A 534 -16.41 0.93 -16.34
N SER A 535 -15.21 1.30 -16.76
CA SER A 535 -14.39 2.32 -16.09
C SER A 535 -14.96 3.72 -16.28
N ALA A 536 -15.49 4.04 -17.47
CA ALA A 536 -16.12 5.32 -17.77
C ALA A 536 -17.40 5.56 -16.96
N LEU A 537 -18.12 4.49 -16.61
CA LEU A 537 -19.29 4.57 -15.74
C LEU A 537 -18.92 4.82 -14.26
N GLY A 538 -17.64 4.65 -13.90
CA GLY A 538 -17.17 4.77 -12.53
C GLY A 538 -17.57 3.57 -11.63
N PRO A 539 -17.20 3.54 -10.37
CA PRO A 539 -17.58 2.49 -9.42
C PRO A 539 -19.08 2.53 -9.08
N ALA A 540 -19.65 1.38 -8.73
CA ALA A 540 -21.04 1.32 -8.27
C ALA A 540 -21.18 2.07 -6.93
N PRO A 541 -22.21 2.91 -6.74
CA PRO A 541 -22.40 3.67 -5.50
C PRO A 541 -22.66 2.75 -4.32
N ASN A 542 -21.88 2.92 -3.23
CA ASN A 542 -21.91 2.05 -2.05
C ASN A 542 -23.14 2.22 -1.13
N MET A 543 -23.95 3.26 -1.28
CA MET A 543 -25.04 3.62 -0.35
C MET A 543 -26.44 3.78 -0.99
N ARG A 544 -26.57 3.57 -2.29
CA ARG A 544 -27.86 3.50 -3.01
C ARG A 544 -27.83 2.29 -3.92
N PRO A 545 -28.99 1.70 -4.26
CA PRO A 545 -29.03 0.72 -5.35
C PRO A 545 -28.38 1.38 -6.59
N ASP A 546 -27.33 0.78 -7.13
CA ASP A 546 -26.67 1.27 -8.34
C ASP A 546 -27.72 1.45 -9.45
N PRO A 547 -28.02 2.68 -9.92
CA PRO A 547 -29.03 2.91 -10.96
C PRO A 547 -28.67 2.19 -12.26
N HIS A 548 -27.37 1.94 -12.49
CA HIS A 548 -26.86 1.30 -13.69
C HIS A 548 -26.54 -0.19 -13.50
N ARG A 549 -26.94 -0.82 -12.37
CA ARG A 549 -26.65 -2.23 -12.06
C ARG A 549 -27.00 -3.20 -13.17
N ALA A 550 -28.14 -3.00 -13.83
CA ALA A 550 -28.56 -3.84 -14.94
C ALA A 550 -27.63 -3.71 -16.14
N TRP A 551 -27.23 -2.51 -16.48
CA TRP A 551 -26.28 -2.22 -17.56
C TRP A 551 -24.91 -2.82 -17.26
N ARG A 552 -24.35 -2.59 -16.06
CA ARG A 552 -23.07 -3.19 -15.63
C ARG A 552 -23.09 -4.70 -15.76
N SER A 553 -24.18 -5.35 -15.29
CA SER A 553 -24.35 -6.79 -15.38
C SER A 553 -24.29 -7.29 -16.83
N VAL A 554 -24.86 -6.54 -17.79
CA VAL A 554 -24.82 -6.87 -19.21
C VAL A 554 -23.38 -6.73 -19.76
N VAL A 555 -22.68 -5.64 -19.46
CA VAL A 555 -21.32 -5.39 -19.98
C VAL A 555 -20.32 -6.40 -19.42
N LEU A 556 -20.37 -6.67 -18.11
CA LEU A 556 -19.58 -7.74 -17.47
C LEU A 556 -19.83 -9.08 -18.13
N SER A 557 -21.11 -9.45 -18.31
CA SER A 557 -21.43 -10.70 -19.00
C SER A 557 -20.94 -10.74 -20.45
N ASN A 558 -20.90 -9.62 -21.18
CA ASN A 558 -20.34 -9.56 -22.52
C ASN A 558 -18.81 -9.70 -22.51
N ARG A 559 -18.11 -9.07 -21.55
CA ARG A 559 -16.67 -9.23 -21.36
C ARG A 559 -16.32 -10.67 -21.00
N ALA A 560 -17.11 -11.31 -20.13
CA ALA A 560 -17.00 -12.73 -19.82
C ALA A 560 -17.08 -13.62 -21.06
N MET A 561 -18.03 -13.35 -21.99
CA MET A 561 -18.12 -14.12 -23.23
C MET A 561 -16.88 -13.95 -24.11
N THR A 562 -16.29 -12.76 -24.10
CA THR A 562 -15.06 -12.47 -24.82
C THR A 562 -13.88 -13.22 -24.21
N ASN A 563 -13.77 -13.23 -22.88
CA ASN A 563 -12.76 -13.99 -22.15
C ASN A 563 -12.88 -15.50 -22.38
N LEU A 564 -14.12 -16.04 -22.48
CA LEU A 564 -14.35 -17.43 -22.90
C LEU A 564 -13.78 -17.72 -24.29
N LYS A 565 -13.94 -16.78 -25.24
CA LYS A 565 -13.38 -16.93 -26.60
C LYS A 565 -11.85 -16.86 -26.64
N LEU A 566 -11.25 -16.13 -25.71
CA LEU A 566 -9.80 -16.04 -25.52
C LEU A 566 -9.21 -17.21 -24.71
N GLY A 567 -10.04 -18.07 -24.12
CA GLY A 567 -9.59 -19.14 -23.25
C GLY A 567 -9.19 -18.68 -21.82
N VAL A 568 -9.55 -17.45 -21.44
CA VAL A 568 -9.27 -16.86 -20.12
C VAL A 568 -10.45 -17.16 -19.18
N TYR A 569 -10.53 -18.40 -18.72
CA TYR A 569 -11.72 -18.93 -18.04
C TYR A 569 -11.93 -18.35 -16.65
N ASN A 570 -10.84 -18.05 -15.89
CA ASN A 570 -10.94 -17.44 -14.57
C ASN A 570 -11.56 -16.05 -14.64
N ASP A 571 -11.09 -15.19 -15.54
CA ASP A 571 -11.64 -13.84 -15.71
C ASP A 571 -13.11 -13.90 -16.19
N ALA A 572 -13.45 -14.90 -17.00
CA ALA A 572 -14.83 -15.13 -17.41
C ALA A 572 -15.74 -15.53 -16.24
N GLU A 573 -15.27 -16.37 -15.33
CA GLU A 573 -16.00 -16.74 -14.10
C GLU A 573 -16.17 -15.53 -13.17
N ASP A 574 -15.11 -14.74 -12.96
CA ASP A 574 -15.13 -13.54 -12.12
C ASP A 574 -16.11 -12.48 -12.65
N ASP A 575 -16.05 -12.19 -13.95
CA ASP A 575 -16.96 -11.27 -14.61
C ASP A 575 -18.42 -11.72 -14.50
N CYS A 576 -18.70 -13.01 -14.70
CA CYS A 576 -20.04 -13.57 -14.56
C CYS A 576 -20.50 -13.50 -13.09
N THR A 577 -19.62 -13.77 -12.15
CA THR A 577 -19.95 -13.69 -10.71
C THR A 577 -20.25 -12.25 -10.31
N ALA A 578 -19.50 -11.28 -10.78
CA ALA A 578 -19.78 -9.87 -10.60
C ALA A 578 -21.11 -9.46 -11.26
N ALA A 579 -21.38 -9.94 -12.48
CA ALA A 579 -22.63 -9.69 -13.19
C ALA A 579 -23.85 -10.23 -12.43
N LEU A 580 -23.74 -11.42 -11.82
CA LEU A 580 -24.81 -12.05 -11.04
C LEU A 580 -25.06 -11.36 -9.70
N LYS A 581 -24.03 -10.81 -9.06
CA LYS A 581 -24.21 -9.96 -7.87
C LYS A 581 -25.03 -8.71 -8.17
N LEU A 582 -24.89 -8.17 -9.38
CA LEU A 582 -25.65 -7.00 -9.85
C LEU A 582 -27.05 -7.36 -10.34
N ASN A 583 -27.20 -8.51 -10.99
CA ASN A 583 -28.47 -9.00 -11.51
C ASN A 583 -28.56 -10.52 -11.42
N GLU A 584 -29.19 -11.02 -10.37
CA GLU A 584 -29.38 -12.44 -10.07
C GLU A 584 -30.23 -13.19 -11.12
N LYS A 585 -30.89 -12.46 -12.02
CA LYS A 585 -31.68 -13.03 -13.13
C LYS A 585 -30.98 -13.01 -14.47
N ASN A 586 -29.67 -12.71 -14.52
CA ASN A 586 -28.91 -12.68 -15.77
C ASN A 586 -28.58 -14.10 -16.24
N VAL A 587 -29.50 -14.69 -17.01
CA VAL A 587 -29.38 -16.05 -17.56
C VAL A 587 -28.08 -16.24 -18.36
N LYS A 588 -27.67 -15.23 -19.16
CA LYS A 588 -26.41 -15.30 -19.93
C LYS A 588 -25.19 -15.39 -19.04
N ALA A 589 -25.21 -14.74 -17.87
CA ALA A 589 -24.09 -14.82 -16.95
C ALA A 589 -24.01 -16.22 -16.29
N PHE A 590 -25.12 -16.85 -15.95
CA PHE A 590 -25.15 -18.25 -15.49
C PHE A 590 -24.61 -19.21 -16.57
N LEU A 591 -25.10 -19.12 -17.79
CA LEU A 591 -24.63 -20.00 -18.89
C LEU A 591 -23.12 -19.85 -19.14
N ARG A 592 -22.62 -18.63 -19.12
CA ARG A 592 -21.19 -18.33 -19.36
C ARG A 592 -20.31 -18.76 -18.20
N ARG A 593 -20.77 -18.59 -16.93
CA ARG A 593 -20.07 -19.08 -15.76
C ARG A 593 -20.01 -20.59 -15.72
N GLY A 594 -21.12 -21.25 -15.98
CA GLY A 594 -21.18 -22.71 -16.11
C GLY A 594 -20.26 -23.21 -17.21
N ALA A 595 -20.19 -22.53 -18.37
CA ALA A 595 -19.28 -22.88 -19.45
C ALA A 595 -17.80 -22.72 -19.01
N ALA A 596 -17.43 -21.63 -18.33
CA ALA A 596 -16.08 -21.44 -17.79
C ALA A 596 -15.72 -22.55 -16.80
N ARG A 597 -16.58 -22.82 -15.83
CA ARG A 597 -16.40 -23.85 -14.79
C ARG A 597 -16.30 -25.24 -15.39
N SER A 598 -17.11 -25.55 -16.39
CA SER A 598 -17.04 -26.83 -17.11
C SER A 598 -15.69 -27.08 -17.75
N VAL A 599 -15.06 -26.06 -18.35
CA VAL A 599 -13.72 -26.19 -18.95
C VAL A 599 -12.64 -26.30 -17.88
N MET A 600 -12.82 -25.67 -16.73
CA MET A 600 -11.88 -25.75 -15.60
C MET A 600 -12.03 -27.04 -14.77
N GLY A 601 -12.96 -27.92 -15.12
CA GLY A 601 -13.19 -29.19 -14.42
C GLY A 601 -14.12 -29.09 -13.20
N ASN A 602 -14.69 -27.92 -12.93
CA ASN A 602 -15.63 -27.67 -11.81
C ASN A 602 -17.06 -28.07 -12.22
N TYR A 603 -17.28 -29.36 -12.46
CA TYR A 603 -18.51 -29.86 -13.13
C TYR A 603 -19.77 -29.74 -12.26
N LEU A 604 -19.65 -29.87 -10.93
CA LEU A 604 -20.79 -29.74 -10.02
C LEU A 604 -21.28 -28.28 -9.96
N GLU A 605 -20.38 -27.33 -9.84
CA GLU A 605 -20.68 -25.91 -9.83
C GLU A 605 -21.18 -25.43 -11.21
N ALA A 606 -20.68 -26.02 -12.29
CA ALA A 606 -21.17 -25.77 -13.64
C ALA A 606 -22.62 -26.27 -13.80
N LEU A 607 -22.92 -27.47 -13.28
CA LEU A 607 -24.28 -28.02 -13.28
C LEU A 607 -25.27 -27.13 -12.53
N ASP A 608 -24.91 -26.63 -11.32
CA ASP A 608 -25.76 -25.70 -10.56
C ASP A 608 -26.04 -24.42 -11.36
N ASP A 609 -25.04 -23.84 -12.03
CA ASP A 609 -25.20 -22.66 -12.86
C ASP A 609 -26.18 -22.91 -14.03
N PHE A 610 -26.09 -24.04 -14.71
CA PHE A 610 -27.00 -24.39 -15.80
C PHE A 610 -28.41 -24.67 -15.28
N GLU A 611 -28.55 -25.32 -14.14
CA GLU A 611 -29.85 -25.54 -13.49
C GLU A 611 -30.49 -24.21 -13.04
N ARG A 612 -29.71 -23.26 -12.53
CA ARG A 612 -30.17 -21.90 -12.22
C ARG A 612 -30.63 -21.15 -13.49
N ALA A 613 -29.86 -21.24 -14.57
CA ALA A 613 -30.26 -20.67 -15.85
C ALA A 613 -31.61 -21.24 -16.33
N LEU A 614 -31.81 -22.56 -16.19
CA LEU A 614 -33.05 -23.24 -16.58
C LEU A 614 -34.22 -22.90 -15.66
N GLN A 615 -33.98 -22.67 -14.35
CA GLN A 615 -35.02 -22.20 -13.41
C GLN A 615 -35.56 -20.83 -13.81
N ILE A 616 -34.71 -19.94 -14.32
CA ILE A 616 -35.11 -18.59 -14.77
C ILE A 616 -35.76 -18.65 -16.15
N GLU A 617 -35.20 -19.44 -17.08
CA GLU A 617 -35.72 -19.64 -18.43
C GLU A 617 -36.01 -21.15 -18.71
N PRO A 618 -37.19 -21.69 -18.36
CA PRO A 618 -37.48 -23.12 -18.50
C PRO A 618 -37.41 -23.68 -19.93
N LYS A 619 -37.43 -22.81 -20.93
CA LYS A 619 -37.35 -23.20 -22.34
C LYS A 619 -35.93 -23.07 -22.93
N ASN A 620 -34.93 -22.67 -22.13
CA ASN A 620 -33.57 -22.47 -22.60
C ASN A 620 -32.95 -23.79 -23.05
N GLY A 621 -32.68 -23.90 -24.37
CA GLY A 621 -32.15 -25.12 -25.01
C GLY A 621 -30.70 -25.38 -24.63
N ASP A 622 -29.89 -24.32 -24.55
CA ASP A 622 -28.46 -24.41 -24.21
C ASP A 622 -28.27 -24.95 -22.79
N ALA A 623 -29.05 -24.41 -21.82
CA ALA A 623 -29.01 -24.90 -20.44
C ALA A 623 -29.38 -26.39 -20.37
N LYS A 624 -30.42 -26.83 -21.07
CA LYS A 624 -30.84 -28.25 -21.09
C LYS A 624 -29.75 -29.17 -21.62
N SER A 625 -29.12 -28.77 -22.73
CA SER A 625 -28.06 -29.54 -23.35
C SER A 625 -26.83 -29.65 -22.46
N GLU A 626 -26.44 -28.56 -21.81
CA GLU A 626 -25.29 -28.52 -20.92
C GLU A 626 -25.53 -29.30 -19.62
N ILE A 627 -26.74 -29.27 -19.06
CA ILE A 627 -27.12 -30.10 -17.90
C ILE A 627 -26.97 -31.59 -18.21
N VAL A 628 -27.44 -32.04 -19.38
CA VAL A 628 -27.27 -33.42 -19.80
C VAL A 628 -25.79 -33.77 -19.93
N ARG A 629 -25.02 -32.89 -20.56
CA ARG A 629 -23.57 -33.07 -20.72
C ARG A 629 -22.86 -33.19 -19.36
N MET A 630 -23.14 -32.31 -18.41
CA MET A 630 -22.53 -32.32 -17.07
C MET A 630 -22.91 -33.60 -16.31
N LYS A 631 -24.18 -34.01 -16.34
CA LYS A 631 -24.64 -35.23 -15.68
C LYS A 631 -23.97 -36.48 -16.23
N ASN A 632 -23.72 -36.55 -17.53
CA ASN A 632 -22.98 -37.65 -18.12
C ASN A 632 -21.52 -37.68 -17.66
N ILE A 633 -20.84 -36.52 -17.65
CA ILE A 633 -19.43 -36.44 -17.21
C ILE A 633 -19.30 -36.84 -15.72
N ILE A 634 -20.22 -36.37 -14.87
CA ILE A 634 -20.21 -36.69 -13.44
C ILE A 634 -20.54 -38.17 -13.21
N GLY A 635 -21.51 -38.72 -13.95
CA GLY A 635 -21.89 -40.13 -13.84
C GLY A 635 -20.84 -41.10 -14.37
N ASP A 636 -20.06 -40.73 -15.38
CA ASP A 636 -18.93 -41.50 -15.86
C ASP A 636 -17.72 -41.48 -14.90
N ALA A 637 -17.56 -40.41 -14.12
CA ALA A 637 -16.51 -40.32 -13.11
C ALA A 637 -16.75 -41.23 -11.89
N ASP A 638 -18.03 -41.54 -11.56
CA ASP A 638 -18.40 -42.46 -10.48
C ASP A 638 -18.22 -43.97 -10.88
N GLN A 639 -17.96 -44.26 -12.16
CA GLN A 639 -17.82 -45.62 -12.67
C GLN A 639 -16.35 -46.06 -12.93
N THR A 640 -15.36 -45.25 -12.56
CA THR A 640 -13.97 -45.74 -12.61
C THR A 640 -13.70 -46.72 -11.48
N PRO A 641 -13.27 -47.99 -11.77
CA PRO A 641 -13.00 -48.96 -10.71
C PRO A 641 -11.79 -48.50 -9.90
N ASP A 642 -11.89 -48.67 -8.57
CA ASP A 642 -10.75 -48.66 -7.65
C ASP A 642 -9.64 -49.54 -8.21
N PHE A 643 -8.55 -48.97 -8.64
CA PHE A 643 -7.28 -49.71 -8.77
C PHE A 643 -6.61 -49.72 -7.40
N ASP A 644 -6.95 -50.75 -6.61
CA ASP A 644 -6.10 -51.22 -5.53
C ASP A 644 -4.71 -51.63 -6.11
N MET A 645 -3.67 -50.86 -5.72
CA MET A 645 -2.33 -51.44 -5.43
C MET A 645 -1.55 -50.46 -4.55
#